data_d5f12e73c53a64cc572f8256c07083a5
#
_entry.id   d5f12e73c53a64cc572f8256c07083a5
#
_cell.length_a   1.000
_cell.length_b   1.000
_cell.length_c   1.000
_cell.angle_alpha   90.00
_cell.angle_beta   90.00
_cell.angle_gamma   90.00
#
_symmetry.space_group_name_H-M   'P 1'
#
loop_
_entity.id
_entity.type
_entity.pdbx_description
1 polymer ?
#
loop_
_entity_poly.entity_id
_entity_poly.type
_entity_poly.pdbx_seq_one_letter_code
_entity_poly.pdbx_strand_id
1 'polypeptide(L)'
;MGHTRYQGSNSLGWETPAVSIQSAFINGFAAACLLGSTALTMPAHAQATGNPGETVDFEADQISYDADTGEILALGRVLLKRDGYTLRAGEVRYNEKTGEAQASGAVELIAPNGDRIMAPRIELSDSLKRAFVEDIRLIMSDGAQVAAASGVRNDNETTLEKAVYSPCKVCADGSDKQPLWQIKAVKVTHDREKRRLYYKDASLEILGIPVMWTPYFSHPDPTVDRASGLLPLDIQTTKNLGFVIGVPYYHVFNESSDATFTPTYTSKEGLLLESEYRQHLGFGQFEVDGSITYADQRDEITNDPTGEKEFRGHISSEGEFNHSKRWRSTYRLNWASDDTFLRRYDISDADTLISEYLLEGFYGRSYVSARTIGFQGLRIEDVAGKTAFALPLIDAEYIPSFQPFGGTVKLRGNALALHRTDGLDTQRVSLSANWQRRWITANGFVIDADALLRTDAYNLDDADQPDDAAFAGTFGSRSGSEWRNLARVTGTVTWPLVKFTEGGSHTIEPIAEITVSPRRGTPDNIVNEDSRAFELNDLNLFSAERASGYDLWEEGSRLTYGLRWRFDGADWTTDVMLGQSWRLSGTDLVFADGAGLEGDVSDLVGRTLITYKGWLDFEHRYRVDEQTFAVRRNEINVAMANEKRGLTVGYLKLDRDLGFINREDREEIRASAFYQIKENWRLSGGFTHRLTGAIIDGSPRIPVGLNMMLGCLTPMNVSIWASGYARPSRVTATSSPEHLFCSGLN
;
A
#
# COMPACT_ATOMS: atom_id res chain seq x y z
N MET A 1 22.15 20.13 -7.80
CA MET A 1 20.84 20.23 -8.45
C MET A 1 20.27 18.84 -8.57
N GLY A 2 19.28 18.50 -7.82
CA GLY A 2 18.66 17.19 -7.77
C GLY A 2 17.71 17.19 -6.61
N HIS A 3 16.51 17.75 -6.78
CA HIS A 3 15.41 17.57 -5.86
C HIS A 3 15.01 16.11 -5.95
N THR A 4 15.43 15.32 -5.01
CA THR A 4 14.78 14.06 -4.72
C THR A 4 13.50 14.40 -3.96
N ARG A 5 12.41 14.53 -4.70
CA ARG A 5 11.06 14.45 -4.14
C ARG A 5 10.90 13.04 -3.58
N TYR A 6 10.80 12.94 -2.29
CA TYR A 6 10.04 11.86 -1.69
C TYR A 6 8.57 12.06 -2.10
N GLN A 7 8.18 11.41 -3.17
CA GLN A 7 6.79 11.10 -3.43
C GLN A 7 6.46 9.81 -2.68
N GLY A 8 6.12 9.96 -1.42
CA GLY A 8 5.27 9.01 -0.74
C GLY A 8 3.83 9.38 -1.06
N SER A 9 3.39 9.13 -2.27
CA SER A 9 1.98 9.06 -2.59
C SER A 9 1.70 7.63 -3.00
N ASN A 10 1.29 6.82 -2.05
CA ASN A 10 0.38 5.75 -2.35
C ASN A 10 -0.98 6.40 -2.67
N SER A 11 -1.07 7.04 -3.83
CA SER A 11 -2.33 7.15 -4.51
C SER A 11 -2.62 5.73 -4.99
N LEU A 12 -3.46 5.02 -4.28
CA LEU A 12 -4.24 3.92 -4.81
C LEU A 12 -5.09 4.51 -5.94
N GLY A 13 -4.49 4.65 -7.11
CA GLY A 13 -5.19 4.81 -8.35
C GLY A 13 -5.90 3.50 -8.62
N TRP A 14 -7.18 3.48 -8.39
CA TRP A 14 -8.09 2.48 -8.88
C TRP A 14 -8.28 2.70 -10.39
N GLU A 15 -7.24 2.45 -11.18
CA GLU A 15 -7.42 2.08 -12.57
C GLU A 15 -7.64 0.58 -12.58
N THR A 16 -8.89 0.18 -12.59
CA THR A 16 -9.31 -1.16 -12.95
C THR A 16 -8.89 -1.42 -14.39
N PRO A 17 -7.99 -2.35 -14.67
CA PRO A 17 -8.04 -3.02 -15.95
C PRO A 17 -9.28 -3.93 -15.86
N ALA A 18 -10.40 -3.47 -16.38
CA ALA A 18 -11.54 -4.32 -16.67
C ALA A 18 -11.08 -5.35 -17.72
N VAL A 19 -10.56 -6.47 -17.25
CA VAL A 19 -10.37 -7.65 -18.09
C VAL A 19 -11.73 -8.29 -18.23
N SER A 20 -12.35 -8.03 -19.36
CA SER A 20 -13.68 -8.51 -19.73
C SER A 20 -13.63 -9.99 -20.09
N ILE A 21 -13.55 -10.87 -19.11
CA ILE A 21 -13.64 -12.33 -19.33
C ILE A 21 -14.99 -12.73 -19.94
N GLN A 22 -16.00 -11.88 -19.87
CA GLN A 22 -17.38 -12.24 -20.25
C GLN A 22 -17.97 -11.48 -21.42
N SER A 23 -17.38 -10.39 -21.86
CA SER A 23 -17.78 -9.82 -23.15
C SER A 23 -17.62 -10.82 -24.29
N ALA A 24 -16.69 -11.76 -24.15
CA ALA A 24 -16.43 -12.84 -25.06
C ALA A 24 -17.58 -13.84 -25.20
N PHE A 25 -18.17 -14.27 -24.08
CA PHE A 25 -19.25 -15.25 -24.10
C PHE A 25 -20.50 -14.65 -24.79
N ILE A 26 -20.76 -13.39 -24.52
CA ILE A 26 -21.90 -12.66 -25.07
C ILE A 26 -21.65 -12.29 -26.53
N ASN A 27 -20.45 -11.80 -26.84
CA ASN A 27 -20.09 -11.35 -28.18
C ASN A 27 -19.87 -12.52 -29.15
N GLY A 28 -19.29 -13.64 -28.70
CA GLY A 28 -19.11 -14.82 -29.52
C GLY A 28 -20.44 -15.42 -29.97
N PHE A 29 -21.42 -15.53 -29.06
CA PHE A 29 -22.77 -15.97 -29.42
C PHE A 29 -23.54 -14.94 -30.25
N ALA A 30 -23.35 -13.65 -29.99
CA ALA A 30 -23.95 -12.59 -30.80
C ALA A 30 -23.43 -12.57 -32.26
N ALA A 31 -22.13 -12.91 -32.43
CA ALA A 31 -21.54 -12.98 -33.78
C ALA A 31 -22.11 -14.13 -34.60
N ALA A 32 -22.29 -15.30 -33.99
CA ALA A 32 -22.98 -16.41 -34.68
C ALA A 32 -24.41 -16.03 -35.08
N CYS A 33 -25.06 -15.10 -34.34
CA CYS A 33 -26.39 -14.60 -34.67
C CYS A 33 -26.41 -13.49 -35.71
N LEU A 34 -25.32 -12.75 -35.93
CA LEU A 34 -25.25 -11.66 -36.90
C LEU A 34 -24.98 -12.13 -38.35
N LEU A 35 -24.43 -13.37 -38.51
CA LEU A 35 -24.04 -13.92 -39.82
C LEU A 35 -25.21 -14.25 -40.75
N GLY A 36 -26.44 -14.32 -40.25
CA GLY A 36 -27.60 -14.73 -41.03
C GLY A 36 -28.52 -13.59 -41.53
N SER A 37 -28.21 -12.33 -41.24
CA SER A 37 -29.12 -11.23 -41.58
C SER A 37 -28.87 -10.56 -42.95
N THR A 38 -28.00 -11.10 -43.79
CA THR A 38 -27.81 -10.58 -45.16
C THR A 38 -28.02 -11.71 -46.17
N ALA A 39 -29.15 -11.69 -46.84
CA ALA A 39 -29.48 -12.49 -47.98
C ALA A 39 -28.44 -12.25 -49.12
N LEU A 40 -27.75 -13.31 -49.52
CA LEU A 40 -26.78 -13.24 -50.59
C LEU A 40 -27.40 -13.86 -51.85
N THR A 41 -27.81 -13.00 -52.77
CA THR A 41 -27.98 -13.39 -54.18
C THR A 41 -26.74 -12.96 -54.92
N MET A 42 -25.76 -13.88 -55.23
CA MET A 42 -24.67 -13.50 -56.13
C MET A 42 -24.00 -14.69 -56.82
N PRO A 43 -23.59 -14.55 -58.09
CA PRO A 43 -22.75 -15.53 -58.78
C PRO A 43 -21.28 -15.49 -58.29
N ALA A 44 -20.53 -16.52 -58.54
CA ALA A 44 -19.24 -16.88 -57.96
C ALA A 44 -18.08 -15.86 -57.93
N HIS A 45 -18.33 -14.60 -58.27
CA HIS A 45 -17.38 -13.48 -58.11
C HIS A 45 -18.15 -12.18 -57.88
N ALA A 46 -18.94 -12.12 -56.84
CA ALA A 46 -19.66 -10.88 -56.55
C ALA A 46 -19.38 -10.41 -55.12
N GLN A 47 -18.80 -9.22 -55.00
CA GLN A 47 -18.88 -8.40 -53.80
C GLN A 47 -20.33 -7.99 -53.61
N ALA A 48 -20.97 -8.40 -52.55
CA ALA A 48 -22.28 -7.93 -52.16
C ALA A 48 -22.15 -6.51 -51.58
N THR A 49 -22.61 -5.54 -52.35
CA THR A 49 -22.80 -4.16 -51.87
C THR A 49 -24.10 -4.09 -51.07
N GLY A 50 -24.07 -4.42 -49.81
CA GLY A 50 -25.00 -3.93 -48.82
C GLY A 50 -24.63 -2.48 -48.46
N ASN A 51 -25.46 -1.76 -47.72
CA ASN A 51 -25.23 -0.35 -47.30
C ASN A 51 -23.75 -0.02 -47.08
N PRO A 52 -23.26 1.17 -47.46
CA PRO A 52 -21.85 1.50 -47.39
C PRO A 52 -21.35 1.42 -45.92
N GLY A 53 -20.75 0.26 -45.60
CA GLY A 53 -20.25 -0.07 -44.25
C GLY A 53 -20.18 -1.55 -43.89
N GLU A 54 -20.98 -2.42 -44.56
CA GLU A 54 -21.01 -3.85 -44.24
C GLU A 54 -20.48 -4.71 -45.40
N THR A 55 -19.19 -4.98 -45.44
CA THR A 55 -18.60 -6.00 -46.35
C THR A 55 -18.49 -7.33 -45.60
N VAL A 56 -19.06 -8.39 -46.18
CA VAL A 56 -18.87 -9.77 -45.73
C VAL A 56 -17.95 -10.47 -46.71
N ASP A 57 -16.74 -10.83 -46.25
CA ASP A 57 -15.83 -11.65 -47.06
C ASP A 57 -16.19 -13.12 -46.83
N PHE A 58 -16.50 -13.80 -47.92
CA PHE A 58 -16.93 -15.19 -47.88
C PHE A 58 -16.14 -16.02 -48.90
N GLU A 59 -15.55 -17.12 -48.42
CA GLU A 59 -14.81 -18.07 -49.22
C GLU A 59 -15.29 -19.50 -48.93
N ALA A 60 -15.52 -20.32 -49.96
CA ALA A 60 -15.84 -21.74 -49.85
C ALA A 60 -15.39 -22.49 -51.11
N ASP A 61 -15.15 -23.82 -51.01
CA ASP A 61 -14.79 -24.62 -52.19
C ASP A 61 -15.97 -24.78 -53.16
N GLN A 62 -17.20 -24.86 -52.63
CA GLN A 62 -18.43 -24.95 -53.41
C GLN A 62 -19.57 -24.18 -52.74
N ILE A 63 -20.37 -23.48 -53.50
CA ILE A 63 -21.59 -22.85 -53.05
C ILE A 63 -22.71 -23.29 -54.01
N SER A 64 -23.84 -23.73 -53.46
CA SER A 64 -25.07 -24.05 -54.18
C SER A 64 -26.25 -23.31 -53.57
N TYR A 65 -27.18 -22.88 -54.42
CA TYR A 65 -28.42 -22.23 -54.02
C TYR A 65 -29.59 -22.99 -54.63
N ASP A 66 -30.50 -23.42 -53.78
CA ASP A 66 -31.77 -24.00 -54.21
C ASP A 66 -32.89 -22.99 -54.10
N ALA A 67 -33.40 -22.51 -55.25
CA ALA A 67 -34.42 -21.50 -55.33
C ALA A 67 -35.79 -21.97 -54.83
N ASP A 68 -36.08 -23.27 -54.86
CA ASP A 68 -37.35 -23.82 -54.43
C ASP A 68 -37.45 -23.88 -52.91
N THR A 69 -36.38 -24.27 -52.26
CA THR A 69 -36.29 -24.31 -50.78
C THR A 69 -35.79 -23.05 -50.17
N GLY A 70 -35.07 -22.18 -50.91
CA GLY A 70 -34.36 -21.00 -50.41
C GLY A 70 -33.13 -21.35 -49.57
N GLU A 71 -32.57 -22.54 -49.79
CA GLU A 71 -31.40 -23.02 -49.06
C GLU A 71 -30.10 -22.68 -49.79
N ILE A 72 -29.15 -22.07 -49.06
CA ILE A 72 -27.79 -21.82 -49.48
C ILE A 72 -26.90 -22.86 -48.76
N LEU A 73 -26.16 -23.65 -49.55
CA LEU A 73 -25.20 -24.62 -49.02
C LEU A 73 -23.79 -24.25 -49.45
N ALA A 74 -22.93 -23.98 -48.52
CA ALA A 74 -21.50 -23.78 -48.71
C ALA A 74 -20.71 -24.99 -48.17
N LEU A 75 -19.85 -25.58 -48.99
CA LEU A 75 -19.09 -26.77 -48.69
C LEU A 75 -17.59 -26.55 -48.86
N GLY A 76 -16.83 -27.17 -47.97
CA GLY A 76 -15.37 -27.26 -48.02
C GLY A 76 -14.70 -25.95 -47.62
N ARG A 77 -13.83 -25.97 -46.61
CA ARG A 77 -13.01 -24.85 -46.13
C ARG A 77 -13.72 -23.51 -46.08
N VAL A 78 -14.96 -23.54 -45.59
CA VAL A 78 -15.77 -22.30 -45.51
C VAL A 78 -15.07 -21.32 -44.55
N LEU A 79 -14.77 -20.14 -45.06
CA LEU A 79 -14.23 -19.01 -44.31
C LEU A 79 -15.15 -17.81 -44.47
N LEU A 80 -15.61 -17.24 -43.38
CA LEU A 80 -16.47 -16.09 -43.37
C LEU A 80 -15.90 -15.04 -42.41
N LYS A 81 -15.78 -13.79 -42.90
CA LYS A 81 -15.30 -12.66 -42.10
C LYS A 81 -16.32 -11.55 -42.11
N ARG A 82 -16.65 -11.03 -40.94
CA ARG A 82 -17.54 -9.89 -40.75
C ARG A 82 -17.24 -9.18 -39.43
N ASP A 83 -17.15 -7.87 -39.43
CA ASP A 83 -17.00 -7.03 -38.24
C ASP A 83 -15.84 -7.50 -37.29
N GLY A 84 -14.73 -7.99 -37.89
CA GLY A 84 -13.59 -8.52 -37.14
C GLY A 84 -13.77 -9.96 -36.66
N TYR A 85 -14.94 -10.56 -36.79
CA TYR A 85 -15.15 -11.99 -36.54
C TYR A 85 -14.67 -12.84 -37.71
N THR A 86 -14.17 -14.02 -37.43
CA THR A 86 -13.77 -15.01 -38.42
C THR A 86 -14.41 -16.37 -38.08
N LEU A 87 -15.29 -16.86 -38.93
CA LEU A 87 -15.87 -18.21 -38.82
C LEU A 87 -15.17 -19.14 -39.83
N ARG A 88 -14.77 -20.31 -39.36
CA ARG A 88 -14.29 -21.44 -40.16
C ARG A 88 -15.18 -22.63 -39.93
N ALA A 89 -15.57 -23.32 -40.99
CA ALA A 89 -16.39 -24.52 -40.90
C ALA A 89 -16.14 -25.44 -42.14
N GLY A 90 -16.50 -26.70 -42.01
CA GLY A 90 -16.52 -27.60 -43.16
C GLY A 90 -17.72 -27.42 -44.09
N GLU A 91 -18.86 -27.05 -43.51
CA GLU A 91 -20.14 -26.83 -44.17
C GLU A 91 -20.93 -25.74 -43.46
N VAL A 92 -21.58 -24.88 -44.25
CA VAL A 92 -22.57 -23.89 -43.74
C VAL A 92 -23.82 -24.01 -44.60
N ARG A 93 -24.97 -24.25 -43.97
CA ARG A 93 -26.32 -24.23 -44.56
C ARG A 93 -27.05 -23.01 -44.01
N TYR A 94 -27.73 -22.27 -44.90
CA TYR A 94 -28.58 -21.15 -44.52
C TYR A 94 -29.89 -21.22 -45.33
N ASN A 95 -31.00 -21.17 -44.62
CA ASN A 95 -32.30 -21.10 -45.25
C ASN A 95 -32.86 -19.65 -45.21
N GLU A 96 -32.97 -19.05 -46.37
CA GLU A 96 -33.40 -17.67 -46.50
C GLU A 96 -34.87 -17.44 -46.08
N LYS A 97 -35.72 -18.48 -46.22
CA LYS A 97 -37.14 -18.40 -45.90
C LYS A 97 -37.42 -18.56 -44.41
N THR A 98 -36.66 -19.39 -43.73
CA THR A 98 -36.83 -19.64 -42.28
C THR A 98 -35.86 -18.84 -41.40
N GLY A 99 -34.77 -18.30 -42.01
CA GLY A 99 -33.71 -17.63 -41.27
C GLY A 99 -32.85 -18.57 -40.43
N GLU A 100 -32.96 -19.89 -40.64
CA GLU A 100 -32.14 -20.89 -39.94
C GLU A 100 -30.76 -21.02 -40.57
N ALA A 101 -29.74 -21.11 -39.77
CA ALA A 101 -28.38 -21.33 -40.17
C ALA A 101 -27.76 -22.49 -39.41
N GLN A 102 -26.98 -23.33 -40.06
CA GLN A 102 -26.27 -24.40 -39.48
C GLN A 102 -24.84 -24.44 -40.00
N ALA A 103 -23.87 -24.46 -39.07
CA ALA A 103 -22.48 -24.65 -39.38
C ALA A 103 -22.01 -26.00 -38.81
N SER A 104 -21.27 -26.76 -39.57
CA SER A 104 -20.77 -28.08 -39.16
C SER A 104 -19.38 -28.37 -39.71
N GLY A 105 -18.71 -29.41 -39.19
CA GLY A 105 -17.39 -29.80 -39.63
C GLY A 105 -16.26 -28.98 -39.01
N ALA A 106 -16.03 -29.19 -37.72
CA ALA A 106 -15.02 -28.47 -36.90
C ALA A 106 -15.15 -26.93 -36.97
N VAL A 107 -16.28 -26.49 -36.50
CA VAL A 107 -16.59 -25.04 -36.49
C VAL A 107 -15.66 -24.29 -35.51
N GLU A 108 -14.98 -23.27 -36.02
CA GLU A 108 -14.17 -22.35 -35.21
C GLU A 108 -14.63 -20.92 -35.48
N LEU A 109 -15.05 -20.24 -34.43
CA LEU A 109 -15.39 -18.82 -34.46
C LEU A 109 -14.36 -18.02 -33.64
N ILE A 110 -13.70 -17.07 -34.27
CA ILE A 110 -12.73 -16.17 -33.65
C ILE A 110 -13.36 -14.78 -33.55
N ALA A 111 -13.46 -14.28 -32.32
CA ALA A 111 -13.98 -12.94 -32.03
C ALA A 111 -12.90 -11.85 -32.19
N PRO A 112 -13.28 -10.56 -32.36
CA PRO A 112 -12.33 -9.47 -32.51
C PRO A 112 -11.37 -9.31 -31.33
N ASN A 113 -11.78 -9.68 -30.12
CA ASN A 113 -10.96 -9.68 -28.90
C ASN A 113 -9.99 -10.87 -28.80
N GLY A 114 -9.99 -11.78 -29.78
CA GLY A 114 -9.12 -12.96 -29.82
C GLY A 114 -9.71 -14.22 -29.19
N ASP A 115 -10.92 -14.19 -28.64
CA ASP A 115 -11.59 -15.38 -28.12
C ASP A 115 -11.95 -16.36 -29.22
N ARG A 116 -11.84 -17.65 -28.93
CA ARG A 116 -12.06 -18.73 -29.90
C ARG A 116 -13.11 -19.71 -29.37
N ILE A 117 -14.21 -19.83 -30.10
CA ILE A 117 -15.28 -20.80 -29.85
C ILE A 117 -15.10 -21.96 -30.85
N MET A 118 -15.03 -23.16 -30.34
CA MET A 118 -14.92 -24.39 -31.14
C MET A 118 -16.06 -25.32 -30.79
N ALA A 119 -16.67 -25.89 -31.83
CA ALA A 119 -17.73 -26.89 -31.71
C ALA A 119 -17.80 -27.77 -32.95
N PRO A 120 -18.27 -29.03 -32.88
CA PRO A 120 -18.53 -29.86 -34.04
C PRO A 120 -19.63 -29.31 -34.93
N ARG A 121 -20.63 -28.67 -34.29
CA ARG A 121 -21.83 -28.15 -34.96
C ARG A 121 -22.44 -27.00 -34.15
N ILE A 122 -22.92 -26.00 -34.88
CA ILE A 122 -23.68 -24.86 -34.33
C ILE A 122 -24.96 -24.72 -35.16
N GLU A 123 -26.09 -24.69 -34.47
CA GLU A 123 -27.41 -24.44 -35.05
C GLU A 123 -27.97 -23.12 -34.55
N LEU A 124 -28.51 -22.32 -35.48
CA LEU A 124 -29.08 -21.03 -35.22
C LEU A 124 -30.48 -20.97 -35.80
N SER A 125 -31.49 -20.55 -35.06
CA SER A 125 -32.87 -20.47 -35.50
C SER A 125 -33.54 -19.17 -35.03
N ASP A 126 -34.75 -18.94 -35.50
CA ASP A 126 -35.60 -17.79 -35.14
C ASP A 126 -34.92 -16.43 -35.41
N SER A 127 -34.53 -16.23 -36.68
CA SER A 127 -33.76 -15.06 -37.08
C SER A 127 -32.49 -14.87 -36.24
N LEU A 128 -31.84 -15.99 -35.82
CA LEU A 128 -30.58 -16.04 -35.11
C LEU A 128 -30.67 -15.66 -33.62
N LYS A 129 -31.86 -15.60 -33.05
CA LYS A 129 -32.08 -15.32 -31.62
C LYS A 129 -31.90 -16.55 -30.73
N ARG A 130 -32.05 -17.74 -31.28
CA ARG A 130 -31.83 -19.02 -30.59
C ARG A 130 -30.66 -19.75 -31.19
N ALA A 131 -29.81 -20.31 -30.32
CA ALA A 131 -28.67 -21.12 -30.73
C ALA A 131 -28.61 -22.42 -29.91
N PHE A 132 -28.27 -23.52 -30.58
CA PHE A 132 -27.93 -24.77 -29.96
C PHE A 132 -26.54 -25.21 -30.40
N VAL A 133 -25.71 -25.59 -29.44
CA VAL A 133 -24.32 -25.99 -29.68
C VAL A 133 -24.03 -27.23 -28.85
N GLU A 134 -23.45 -28.27 -29.50
CA GLU A 134 -22.96 -29.49 -28.84
C GLU A 134 -21.45 -29.41 -28.68
N ASP A 135 -20.93 -30.00 -27.61
CA ASP A 135 -19.49 -30.10 -27.29
C ASP A 135 -18.73 -28.77 -27.49
N ILE A 136 -19.26 -27.72 -26.86
CA ILE A 136 -18.69 -26.39 -26.95
C ILE A 136 -17.39 -26.29 -26.17
N ARG A 137 -16.38 -25.70 -26.78
CA ARG A 137 -15.13 -25.29 -26.14
C ARG A 137 -14.84 -23.82 -26.47
N LEU A 138 -14.72 -23.00 -25.45
CA LEU A 138 -14.35 -21.58 -25.54
C LEU A 138 -12.96 -21.41 -24.94
N ILE A 139 -12.06 -20.80 -25.70
CA ILE A 139 -10.74 -20.35 -25.25
C ILE A 139 -10.75 -18.84 -25.28
N MET A 140 -10.61 -18.20 -24.14
CA MET A 140 -10.57 -16.76 -24.00
C MET A 140 -9.20 -16.19 -24.38
N SER A 141 -9.15 -14.91 -24.72
CA SER A 141 -7.90 -14.24 -25.11
C SER A 141 -6.85 -14.19 -24.00
N ASP A 142 -7.26 -14.25 -22.74
CA ASP A 142 -6.41 -14.36 -21.55
C ASP A 142 -5.92 -15.81 -21.29
N GLY A 143 -6.46 -16.78 -22.04
CA GLY A 143 -6.14 -18.20 -21.95
C GLY A 143 -7.05 -19.01 -21.03
N ALA A 144 -8.05 -18.40 -20.38
CA ALA A 144 -9.08 -19.12 -19.64
C ALA A 144 -9.94 -19.97 -20.58
N GLN A 145 -10.49 -21.08 -20.07
CA GLN A 145 -11.24 -22.04 -20.86
C GLN A 145 -12.57 -22.40 -20.22
N VAL A 146 -13.59 -22.53 -21.07
CA VAL A 146 -14.88 -23.10 -20.71
C VAL A 146 -15.17 -24.25 -21.67
N ALA A 147 -15.62 -25.38 -21.15
CA ALA A 147 -16.14 -26.48 -21.94
C ALA A 147 -17.50 -26.89 -21.40
N ALA A 148 -18.43 -27.27 -22.27
CA ALA A 148 -19.72 -27.81 -21.90
C ALA A 148 -20.20 -28.85 -22.89
N ALA A 149 -20.97 -29.83 -22.42
CA ALA A 149 -21.52 -30.89 -23.30
C ALA A 149 -22.56 -30.33 -24.27
N SER A 150 -23.35 -29.34 -23.82
CA SER A 150 -24.27 -28.59 -24.68
C SER A 150 -24.50 -27.17 -24.18
N GLY A 151 -24.82 -26.30 -25.12
CA GLY A 151 -25.21 -24.92 -24.86
C GLY A 151 -26.48 -24.57 -25.60
N VAL A 152 -27.43 -23.97 -24.89
CA VAL A 152 -28.68 -23.43 -25.45
C VAL A 152 -28.78 -21.96 -25.12
N ARG A 153 -29.00 -21.17 -26.12
CA ARG A 153 -29.25 -19.73 -25.98
C ARG A 153 -30.66 -19.39 -26.40
N ASN A 154 -31.36 -18.69 -25.54
CA ASN A 154 -32.61 -17.99 -25.82
C ASN A 154 -32.36 -16.47 -25.72
N ASP A 155 -33.38 -15.65 -26.00
CA ASP A 155 -33.26 -14.19 -26.04
C ASP A 155 -32.54 -13.59 -24.79
N ASN A 156 -32.90 -14.07 -23.59
CA ASN A 156 -32.39 -13.51 -22.32
C ASN A 156 -31.52 -14.47 -21.52
N GLU A 157 -31.49 -15.75 -21.88
CA GLU A 157 -30.76 -16.79 -21.14
C GLU A 157 -29.81 -17.58 -22.02
N THR A 158 -28.65 -17.88 -21.46
CA THR A 158 -27.74 -18.90 -22.01
C THR A 158 -27.56 -19.99 -20.97
N THR A 159 -27.90 -21.22 -21.31
CA THR A 159 -27.74 -22.38 -20.45
C THR A 159 -26.68 -23.32 -21.01
N LEU A 160 -25.73 -23.71 -20.15
CA LEU A 160 -24.67 -24.69 -20.44
C LEU A 160 -24.89 -25.91 -19.53
N GLU A 161 -24.84 -27.10 -20.10
CA GLU A 161 -24.95 -28.34 -19.36
C GLU A 161 -23.61 -29.06 -19.25
N LYS A 162 -23.33 -29.64 -18.08
CA LYS A 162 -22.06 -30.27 -17.74
C LYS A 162 -20.87 -29.36 -18.07
N ALA A 163 -20.93 -28.13 -17.55
CA ALA A 163 -19.93 -27.13 -17.82
C ALA A 163 -18.72 -27.26 -16.89
N VAL A 164 -17.55 -26.99 -17.46
CA VAL A 164 -16.27 -26.90 -16.75
C VAL A 164 -15.62 -25.57 -17.08
N TYR A 165 -15.23 -24.83 -16.08
CA TYR A 165 -14.48 -23.57 -16.21
C TYR A 165 -13.13 -23.68 -15.55
N SER A 166 -12.09 -23.21 -16.20
CA SER A 166 -10.77 -23.03 -15.60
C SER A 166 -10.06 -21.80 -16.20
N PRO A 167 -9.52 -20.90 -15.39
CA PRO A 167 -8.68 -19.80 -15.86
C PRO A 167 -7.24 -20.25 -16.18
N CYS A 168 -6.89 -21.48 -15.84
CA CYS A 168 -5.55 -21.99 -16.09
C CYS A 168 -5.31 -22.15 -17.61
N LYS A 169 -4.20 -21.58 -18.10
CA LYS A 169 -3.73 -21.84 -19.47
C LYS A 169 -3.39 -23.31 -19.57
N VAL A 170 -4.22 -24.08 -20.26
CA VAL A 170 -3.83 -25.44 -20.64
C VAL A 170 -2.73 -25.32 -21.67
N CYS A 171 -1.61 -26.00 -21.43
CA CYS A 171 -0.43 -25.90 -22.29
C CYS A 171 -0.78 -26.04 -23.76
N ALA A 172 -0.30 -25.11 -24.59
CA ALA A 172 -0.43 -25.15 -26.05
C ALA A 172 0.30 -26.34 -26.71
N ASP A 173 1.01 -27.13 -25.90
CA ASP A 173 1.80 -28.31 -26.31
C ASP A 173 0.97 -29.58 -26.53
N GLY A 174 -0.37 -29.50 -26.43
CA GLY A 174 -1.25 -30.65 -26.63
C GLY A 174 -1.19 -31.70 -25.52
N SER A 175 -0.58 -31.39 -24.38
CA SER A 175 -0.59 -32.32 -23.25
C SER A 175 -1.97 -32.31 -22.59
N ASP A 176 -2.58 -33.46 -22.35
CA ASP A 176 -3.83 -33.66 -21.59
C ASP A 176 -3.66 -33.39 -20.08
N LYS A 177 -2.87 -32.39 -19.71
CA LYS A 177 -2.68 -32.01 -18.32
C LYS A 177 -3.95 -31.34 -17.79
N GLN A 178 -4.47 -31.89 -16.71
CA GLN A 178 -5.58 -31.27 -15.99
C GLN A 178 -5.15 -29.90 -15.49
N PRO A 179 -6.05 -28.89 -15.56
CA PRO A 179 -5.78 -27.60 -14.96
C PRO A 179 -5.55 -27.73 -13.45
N LEU A 180 -4.76 -26.82 -12.89
CA LEU A 180 -4.46 -26.82 -11.45
C LEU A 180 -5.75 -26.76 -10.63
N TRP A 181 -6.73 -25.97 -11.08
CA TRP A 181 -8.07 -25.96 -10.51
C TRP A 181 -9.13 -25.70 -11.59
N GLN A 182 -10.33 -26.18 -11.31
CA GLN A 182 -11.49 -26.02 -12.18
C GLN A 182 -12.79 -26.02 -11.39
N ILE A 183 -13.79 -25.35 -11.92
CA ILE A 183 -15.17 -25.42 -11.42
C ILE A 183 -15.95 -26.30 -12.38
N LYS A 184 -16.52 -27.40 -11.89
CA LYS A 184 -17.49 -28.23 -12.62
C LYS A 184 -18.88 -27.94 -12.11
N ALA A 185 -19.84 -27.83 -13.02
CA ALA A 185 -21.25 -27.68 -12.66
C ALA A 185 -22.11 -28.51 -13.59
N VAL A 186 -23.20 -29.11 -13.04
CA VAL A 186 -24.16 -29.84 -13.84
C VAL A 186 -24.88 -28.91 -14.81
N LYS A 187 -25.18 -27.70 -14.35
CA LYS A 187 -25.81 -26.68 -15.19
C LYS A 187 -25.30 -25.29 -14.80
N VAL A 188 -25.00 -24.47 -15.81
CA VAL A 188 -24.69 -23.04 -15.67
C VAL A 188 -25.72 -22.25 -16.48
N THR A 189 -26.43 -21.32 -15.86
CA THR A 189 -27.38 -20.41 -16.53
C THR A 189 -26.93 -18.99 -16.38
N HIS A 190 -26.72 -18.32 -17.51
CA HIS A 190 -26.45 -16.89 -17.57
C HIS A 190 -27.74 -16.14 -17.92
N ASP A 191 -28.29 -15.45 -16.94
CA ASP A 191 -29.44 -14.57 -17.07
C ASP A 191 -28.95 -13.16 -17.40
N ARG A 192 -29.16 -12.72 -18.63
CA ARG A 192 -28.68 -11.43 -19.13
C ARG A 192 -29.48 -10.26 -18.61
N GLU A 193 -30.77 -10.47 -18.35
CA GLU A 193 -31.64 -9.43 -17.82
C GLU A 193 -31.22 -9.10 -16.37
N LYS A 194 -30.98 -10.11 -15.57
CA LYS A 194 -30.49 -9.96 -14.18
C LYS A 194 -28.97 -9.76 -14.11
N ARG A 195 -28.27 -9.91 -15.24
CA ARG A 195 -26.81 -9.82 -15.33
C ARG A 195 -26.11 -10.72 -14.29
N ARG A 196 -26.55 -12.01 -14.23
CA ARG A 196 -26.14 -12.96 -13.19
C ARG A 196 -25.94 -14.38 -13.76
N LEU A 197 -24.92 -15.07 -13.23
CA LEU A 197 -24.67 -16.47 -13.50
C LEU A 197 -25.15 -17.32 -12.33
N TYR A 198 -25.84 -18.40 -12.65
CA TYR A 198 -26.36 -19.38 -11.70
C TYR A 198 -25.73 -20.74 -11.99
N TYR A 199 -25.21 -21.37 -10.96
CA TYR A 199 -24.60 -22.70 -11.03
C TYR A 199 -25.43 -23.68 -10.21
N LYS A 200 -25.72 -24.83 -10.80
CA LYS A 200 -26.38 -25.93 -10.12
C LYS A 200 -25.40 -27.08 -9.96
N ASP A 201 -25.33 -27.65 -8.75
CA ASP A 201 -24.46 -28.74 -8.39
C ASP A 201 -22.99 -28.46 -8.82
N ALA A 202 -22.42 -27.41 -8.27
CA ALA A 202 -21.08 -26.95 -8.57
C ALA A 202 -20.04 -27.57 -7.62
N SER A 203 -18.92 -27.98 -8.16
CA SER A 203 -17.75 -28.46 -7.41
C SER A 203 -16.50 -27.70 -7.82
N LEU A 204 -15.73 -27.25 -6.83
CA LEU A 204 -14.36 -26.77 -7.02
C LEU A 204 -13.40 -27.97 -6.93
N GLU A 205 -12.64 -28.21 -7.97
CA GLU A 205 -11.62 -29.25 -8.01
C GLU A 205 -10.23 -28.64 -8.08
N ILE A 206 -9.30 -29.17 -7.28
CA ILE A 206 -7.87 -28.84 -7.31
C ILE A 206 -7.11 -30.10 -7.69
N LEU A 207 -6.32 -30.05 -8.76
CA LEU A 207 -5.62 -31.23 -9.32
C LEU A 207 -6.57 -32.41 -9.57
N GLY A 208 -7.82 -32.13 -9.93
CA GLY A 208 -8.85 -33.14 -10.16
C GLY A 208 -9.52 -33.73 -8.91
N ILE A 209 -9.15 -33.22 -7.71
CA ILE A 209 -9.75 -33.62 -6.44
C ILE A 209 -10.82 -32.61 -6.07
N PRO A 210 -12.10 -33.00 -5.85
CA PRO A 210 -13.14 -32.09 -5.40
C PRO A 210 -12.87 -31.68 -3.95
N VAL A 211 -12.62 -30.38 -3.74
CA VAL A 211 -12.32 -29.79 -2.41
C VAL A 211 -13.53 -29.10 -1.80
N MET A 212 -14.47 -28.68 -2.63
CA MET A 212 -15.69 -28.00 -2.20
C MET A 212 -16.83 -28.37 -3.16
N TRP A 213 -18.04 -28.53 -2.62
CA TRP A 213 -19.27 -28.72 -3.39
C TRP A 213 -20.38 -27.84 -2.84
N THR A 214 -21.22 -27.34 -3.73
CA THR A 214 -22.42 -26.58 -3.39
C THR A 214 -23.58 -26.96 -4.32
N PRO A 215 -24.81 -27.19 -3.80
CA PRO A 215 -25.95 -27.51 -4.65
C PRO A 215 -26.38 -26.32 -5.51
N TYR A 216 -26.10 -25.11 -5.04
CA TYR A 216 -26.44 -23.88 -5.73
C TYR A 216 -25.44 -22.78 -5.40
N PHE A 217 -24.99 -22.11 -6.43
CA PHE A 217 -24.11 -20.94 -6.33
C PHE A 217 -24.52 -19.92 -7.39
N SER A 218 -24.38 -18.63 -7.09
CA SER A 218 -24.59 -17.61 -8.09
C SER A 218 -23.71 -16.42 -7.81
N HIS A 219 -23.23 -15.80 -8.87
CA HIS A 219 -22.51 -14.54 -8.81
C HIS A 219 -22.98 -13.58 -9.91
N PRO A 220 -22.76 -12.27 -9.74
CA PRO A 220 -23.07 -11.32 -10.79
C PRO A 220 -22.22 -11.60 -12.04
N ASP A 221 -22.75 -11.23 -13.18
CA ASP A 221 -22.02 -11.16 -14.43
C ASP A 221 -20.86 -10.15 -14.26
N PRO A 222 -19.62 -10.39 -14.73
CA PRO A 222 -18.52 -9.45 -14.65
C PRO A 222 -18.72 -8.12 -15.38
N THR A 223 -19.76 -7.99 -16.21
CA THR A 223 -20.18 -6.67 -16.69
C THR A 223 -20.84 -5.82 -15.60
N VAL A 224 -21.06 -6.38 -14.42
CA VAL A 224 -21.57 -5.70 -13.24
C VAL A 224 -20.38 -5.31 -12.37
N ASP A 225 -20.01 -4.04 -12.37
CA ASP A 225 -18.86 -3.54 -11.61
C ASP A 225 -18.98 -3.82 -10.11
N ARG A 226 -20.20 -3.80 -9.55
CA ARG A 226 -20.44 -4.00 -8.12
C ARG A 226 -21.78 -4.68 -7.87
N ALA A 227 -21.81 -5.72 -7.01
CA ALA A 227 -23.04 -6.38 -6.59
C ALA A 227 -22.95 -6.92 -5.17
N SER A 228 -24.07 -6.85 -4.44
CA SER A 228 -24.19 -7.44 -3.11
C SER A 228 -24.11 -8.96 -3.13
N GLY A 229 -23.43 -9.55 -2.14
CA GLY A 229 -23.29 -10.99 -2.00
C GLY A 229 -22.30 -11.42 -0.93
N LEU A 230 -22.26 -12.73 -0.70
CA LEU A 230 -21.25 -13.33 0.19
C LEU A 230 -19.88 -13.28 -0.48
N LEU A 231 -18.87 -12.91 0.30
CA LEU A 231 -17.48 -13.01 -0.08
C LEU A 231 -16.89 -14.36 0.40
N PRO A 232 -15.69 -14.72 -0.03
CA PRO A 232 -15.01 -15.90 0.47
C PRO A 232 -14.88 -15.91 1.98
N LEU A 233 -14.98 -17.10 2.57
CA LEU A 233 -14.85 -17.29 4.00
C LEU A 233 -13.42 -16.96 4.45
N ASP A 234 -13.31 -16.24 5.57
CA ASP A 234 -12.03 -16.07 6.26
C ASP A 234 -11.88 -17.19 7.29
N ILE A 235 -10.91 -18.08 7.05
CA ILE A 235 -10.65 -19.21 7.95
C ILE A 235 -9.17 -19.17 8.34
N GLN A 236 -8.93 -19.00 9.63
CA GLN A 236 -7.58 -18.92 10.17
C GLN A 236 -7.48 -19.53 11.56
N THR A 237 -6.25 -19.73 12.04
CA THR A 237 -5.98 -20.13 13.43
C THR A 237 -4.93 -19.21 13.99
N THR A 238 -5.24 -18.56 15.12
CA THR A 238 -4.31 -17.66 15.80
C THR A 238 -4.08 -18.11 17.26
N LYS A 239 -2.98 -17.65 17.85
CA LYS A 239 -2.69 -17.92 19.25
C LYS A 239 -3.75 -17.29 20.17
N ASN A 240 -4.17 -16.08 19.85
CA ASN A 240 -5.09 -15.29 20.67
C ASN A 240 -6.54 -15.78 20.55
N LEU A 241 -7.02 -16.03 19.34
CA LEU A 241 -8.44 -16.30 19.04
C LEU A 241 -8.74 -17.79 18.87
N GLY A 242 -7.70 -18.64 18.72
CA GLY A 242 -7.86 -20.05 18.38
C GLY A 242 -8.29 -20.25 16.94
N PHE A 243 -9.24 -21.15 16.69
CA PHE A 243 -9.86 -21.30 15.37
C PHE A 243 -10.83 -20.13 15.12
N VAL A 244 -10.70 -19.53 13.94
CA VAL A 244 -11.47 -18.34 13.52
C VAL A 244 -12.16 -18.67 12.21
N ILE A 245 -13.45 -18.32 12.11
CA ILE A 245 -14.21 -18.37 10.86
C ILE A 245 -15.04 -17.11 10.72
N GLY A 246 -14.75 -16.31 9.68
CA GLY A 246 -15.49 -15.12 9.28
C GLY A 246 -16.33 -15.39 8.02
N VAL A 247 -17.54 -14.83 7.98
CA VAL A 247 -18.46 -14.94 6.84
C VAL A 247 -18.76 -13.53 6.31
N PRO A 248 -17.93 -12.97 5.44
CA PRO A 248 -18.15 -11.61 4.96
C PRO A 248 -19.34 -11.52 4.01
N TYR A 249 -20.20 -10.55 4.23
CA TYR A 249 -21.30 -10.17 3.33
C TYR A 249 -21.11 -8.75 2.85
N TYR A 250 -20.88 -8.60 1.55
CA TYR A 250 -20.74 -7.31 0.89
C TYR A 250 -22.12 -6.78 0.46
N HIS A 251 -22.41 -5.53 0.79
CA HIS A 251 -23.67 -4.87 0.46
C HIS A 251 -23.42 -3.56 -0.30
N VAL A 252 -23.99 -3.46 -1.49
CA VAL A 252 -23.97 -2.24 -2.30
C VAL A 252 -25.26 -1.46 -2.02
N PHE A 253 -25.11 -0.25 -1.45
CA PHE A 253 -26.27 0.64 -1.23
C PHE A 253 -26.61 1.42 -2.52
N ASN A 254 -25.60 1.92 -3.21
CA ASN A 254 -25.72 2.65 -4.48
C ASN A 254 -24.36 2.69 -5.21
N GLU A 255 -24.27 3.44 -6.31
CA GLU A 255 -23.04 3.54 -7.12
C GLU A 255 -21.84 4.11 -6.36
N SER A 256 -22.07 4.84 -5.30
CA SER A 256 -21.01 5.54 -4.55
C SER A 256 -20.82 5.05 -3.13
N SER A 257 -21.61 4.06 -2.64
CA SER A 257 -21.47 3.54 -1.28
C SER A 257 -21.69 2.04 -1.18
N ASP A 258 -20.95 1.43 -0.31
CA ASP A 258 -21.02 0.01 0.05
C ASP A 258 -20.63 -0.24 1.51
N ALA A 259 -20.93 -1.43 1.98
CA ALA A 259 -20.47 -1.94 3.26
C ALA A 259 -20.16 -3.43 3.19
N THR A 260 -19.23 -3.87 4.03
CA THR A 260 -18.97 -5.28 4.30
C THR A 260 -19.26 -5.57 5.76
N PHE A 261 -20.07 -6.59 6.04
CA PHE A 261 -20.37 -7.08 7.38
C PHE A 261 -19.81 -8.48 7.52
N THR A 262 -18.95 -8.68 8.52
CA THR A 262 -18.27 -9.95 8.75
C THR A 262 -18.55 -10.47 10.15
N PRO A 263 -19.63 -11.23 10.34
CA PRO A 263 -19.77 -12.02 11.56
C PRO A 263 -18.66 -13.08 11.61
N THR A 264 -17.85 -13.01 12.65
CA THR A 264 -16.66 -13.85 12.86
C THR A 264 -16.85 -14.64 14.15
N TYR A 265 -16.75 -15.96 14.08
CA TYR A 265 -16.69 -16.83 15.25
C TYR A 265 -15.26 -17.18 15.58
N THR A 266 -14.90 -17.03 16.84
CA THR A 266 -13.58 -17.40 17.39
C THR A 266 -13.76 -18.43 18.50
N SER A 267 -12.94 -19.46 18.53
CA SER A 267 -13.09 -20.55 19.52
C SER A 267 -12.73 -20.16 20.95
N LYS A 268 -11.98 -19.06 21.14
CA LYS A 268 -11.53 -18.58 22.46
C LYS A 268 -12.29 -17.35 22.98
N GLU A 269 -12.79 -16.49 22.09
CA GLU A 269 -13.41 -15.21 22.44
C GLU A 269 -14.88 -15.12 22.02
N GLY A 270 -15.42 -16.13 21.31
CA GLY A 270 -16.80 -16.15 20.88
C GLY A 270 -17.07 -15.36 19.58
N LEU A 271 -18.17 -14.63 19.54
CA LEU A 271 -18.62 -13.91 18.35
C LEU A 271 -18.06 -12.49 18.31
N LEU A 272 -17.51 -12.10 17.18
CA LEU A 272 -17.12 -10.76 16.82
C LEU A 272 -17.92 -10.33 15.59
N LEU A 273 -18.47 -9.14 15.57
CA LEU A 273 -19.03 -8.52 14.37
C LEU A 273 -18.07 -7.44 13.89
N GLU A 274 -17.51 -7.62 12.72
CA GLU A 274 -16.70 -6.63 12.03
C GLU A 274 -17.53 -5.97 10.93
N SER A 275 -17.34 -4.69 10.69
CA SER A 275 -18.01 -3.94 9.62
C SER A 275 -17.09 -2.90 9.02
N GLU A 276 -17.22 -2.72 7.73
CA GLU A 276 -16.54 -1.68 6.93
C GLU A 276 -17.61 -0.97 6.10
N TYR A 277 -17.59 0.35 6.06
CA TYR A 277 -18.43 1.17 5.20
C TYR A 277 -17.58 2.14 4.40
N ARG A 278 -17.82 2.24 3.09
CA ARG A 278 -17.10 3.14 2.19
C ARG A 278 -18.06 4.05 1.44
N GLN A 279 -17.68 5.30 1.30
CA GLN A 279 -18.47 6.31 0.60
C GLN A 279 -17.59 7.17 -0.29
N HIS A 280 -17.92 7.25 -1.58
CA HIS A 280 -17.42 8.25 -2.50
C HIS A 280 -18.39 9.41 -2.61
N LEU A 281 -17.86 10.62 -2.57
CA LEU A 281 -18.58 11.87 -2.75
C LEU A 281 -18.00 12.61 -3.96
N GLY A 282 -18.73 13.54 -4.55
CA GLY A 282 -18.23 14.29 -5.70
C GLY A 282 -16.96 15.13 -5.45
N PHE A 283 -16.61 15.34 -4.17
CA PHE A 283 -15.43 16.11 -3.74
C PHE A 283 -14.49 15.33 -2.82
N GLY A 284 -14.73 14.04 -2.57
CA GLY A 284 -13.88 13.23 -1.70
C GLY A 284 -14.42 11.84 -1.42
N GLN A 285 -13.80 11.18 -0.47
CA GLN A 285 -14.18 9.85 -0.04
C GLN A 285 -13.89 9.65 1.44
N PHE A 286 -14.60 8.72 2.06
CA PHE A 286 -14.29 8.26 3.40
C PHE A 286 -14.64 6.78 3.59
N GLU A 287 -13.99 6.20 4.58
CA GLU A 287 -14.17 4.83 5.04
C GLU A 287 -14.35 4.82 6.54
N VAL A 288 -15.19 3.94 7.02
CA VAL A 288 -15.40 3.66 8.45
C VAL A 288 -15.33 2.16 8.63
N ASP A 289 -14.45 1.70 9.46
CA ASP A 289 -14.36 0.33 9.90
C ASP A 289 -14.50 0.22 11.41
N GLY A 290 -14.95 -0.92 11.88
CA GLY A 290 -15.12 -1.15 13.29
C GLY A 290 -15.52 -2.59 13.60
N SER A 291 -15.37 -2.93 14.86
CA SER A 291 -15.79 -4.23 15.35
C SER A 291 -16.39 -4.12 16.74
N ILE A 292 -17.27 -5.06 17.06
CA ILE A 292 -17.90 -5.16 18.37
C ILE A 292 -18.07 -6.63 18.77
N THR A 293 -17.85 -6.88 20.04
CA THR A 293 -18.06 -8.19 20.68
C THR A 293 -18.63 -8.01 22.09
N TYR A 294 -19.17 -9.09 22.64
CA TYR A 294 -19.52 -9.20 24.06
C TYR A 294 -18.71 -10.33 24.68
N ALA A 295 -17.59 -9.99 25.30
CA ALA A 295 -16.57 -10.93 25.75
C ALA A 295 -15.97 -10.53 27.11
N ASP A 296 -15.24 -11.44 27.74
CA ASP A 296 -14.54 -11.15 29.00
C ASP A 296 -13.52 -10.02 28.81
N GLN A 297 -13.52 -9.08 29.75
CA GLN A 297 -12.45 -8.12 29.92
C GLN A 297 -11.14 -8.88 30.24
N ARG A 298 -10.02 -8.35 29.79
CA ARG A 298 -8.72 -8.95 30.03
C ARG A 298 -7.90 -8.10 31.01
N ASP A 299 -7.24 -8.78 31.93
CA ASP A 299 -6.24 -8.15 32.78
C ASP A 299 -5.08 -7.63 31.91
N GLU A 300 -4.69 -6.38 32.11
CA GLU A 300 -3.72 -5.69 31.27
C GLU A 300 -2.30 -6.28 31.41
N ILE A 301 -1.95 -6.83 32.57
CA ILE A 301 -0.63 -7.38 32.88
C ILE A 301 -0.53 -8.84 32.46
N THR A 302 -1.49 -9.67 32.90
CA THR A 302 -1.45 -11.12 32.68
C THR A 302 -2.12 -11.56 31.40
N ASN A 303 -2.99 -10.70 30.85
CA ASN A 303 -3.86 -11.00 29.70
C ASN A 303 -4.83 -12.17 29.95
N ASP A 304 -5.11 -12.49 31.23
CA ASP A 304 -6.08 -13.49 31.62
C ASP A 304 -7.49 -12.90 31.65
N PRO A 305 -8.56 -13.73 31.45
CA PRO A 305 -9.93 -13.24 31.57
C PRO A 305 -10.24 -12.85 33.02
N THR A 306 -10.83 -11.68 33.21
CA THR A 306 -11.27 -11.20 34.54
C THR A 306 -12.54 -11.88 35.02
N GLY A 307 -13.31 -12.51 34.13
CA GLY A 307 -14.62 -13.09 34.39
C GLY A 307 -15.77 -12.09 34.27
N GLU A 308 -15.47 -10.83 34.00
CA GLU A 308 -16.47 -9.78 33.73
C GLU A 308 -16.65 -9.60 32.23
N LYS A 309 -17.88 -9.77 31.75
CA LYS A 309 -18.23 -9.60 30.35
C LYS A 309 -18.78 -8.22 30.07
N GLU A 310 -18.27 -7.58 29.03
CA GLU A 310 -18.73 -6.29 28.58
C GLU A 310 -18.72 -6.17 27.05
N PHE A 311 -19.33 -5.10 26.55
CA PHE A 311 -19.20 -4.75 25.13
C PHE A 311 -17.83 -4.12 24.88
N ARG A 312 -17.07 -4.78 24.04
CA ARG A 312 -15.75 -4.34 23.63
C ARG A 312 -15.70 -4.13 22.13
N GLY A 313 -14.93 -3.18 21.68
CA GLY A 313 -14.86 -2.90 20.26
C GLY A 313 -13.90 -1.78 19.90
N HIS A 314 -13.83 -1.50 18.62
CA HIS A 314 -13.12 -0.36 18.08
C HIS A 314 -13.88 0.27 16.94
N ILE A 315 -13.52 1.50 16.64
CA ILE A 315 -13.93 2.22 15.44
C ILE A 315 -12.72 2.95 14.87
N SER A 316 -12.54 2.82 13.57
CA SER A 316 -11.56 3.56 12.78
C SER A 316 -12.27 4.22 11.60
N SER A 317 -11.88 5.43 11.26
CA SER A 317 -12.42 6.12 10.09
C SER A 317 -11.37 7.01 9.49
N GLU A 318 -11.27 7.01 8.17
CA GLU A 318 -10.41 7.93 7.44
C GLU A 318 -11.12 8.53 6.23
N GLY A 319 -10.72 9.72 5.85
CA GLY A 319 -11.30 10.38 4.69
C GLY A 319 -10.42 11.48 4.13
N GLU A 320 -10.63 11.74 2.84
CA GLU A 320 -9.98 12.80 2.08
C GLU A 320 -11.03 13.58 1.29
N PHE A 321 -10.97 14.92 1.40
CA PHE A 321 -11.91 15.83 0.75
C PHE A 321 -11.19 16.97 0.04
N ASN A 322 -11.46 17.14 -1.23
CA ASN A 322 -10.93 18.20 -2.08
C ASN A 322 -11.97 19.32 -2.20
N HIS A 323 -11.96 20.28 -1.27
CA HIS A 323 -12.94 21.37 -1.21
C HIS A 323 -12.81 22.33 -2.40
N SER A 324 -11.59 22.47 -2.92
CA SER A 324 -11.28 23.28 -4.10
C SER A 324 -9.92 22.88 -4.67
N LYS A 325 -9.49 23.53 -5.76
CA LYS A 325 -8.13 23.32 -6.32
C LYS A 325 -7.00 23.71 -5.35
N ARG A 326 -7.32 24.44 -4.28
CA ARG A 326 -6.33 24.95 -3.31
C ARG A 326 -6.50 24.38 -1.93
N TRP A 327 -7.67 23.86 -1.57
CA TRP A 327 -7.98 23.40 -0.24
C TRP A 327 -8.33 21.93 -0.24
N ARG A 328 -7.65 21.19 0.62
CA ARG A 328 -7.88 19.79 0.90
C ARG A 328 -7.99 19.57 2.40
N SER A 329 -8.84 18.65 2.82
CA SER A 329 -8.80 18.13 4.18
C SER A 329 -8.69 16.61 4.18
N THR A 330 -7.98 16.10 5.19
CA THR A 330 -7.92 14.70 5.52
C THR A 330 -8.26 14.50 6.99
N TYR A 331 -8.85 13.39 7.32
CA TYR A 331 -9.02 13.01 8.72
C TYR A 331 -8.73 11.53 8.91
N ARG A 332 -8.32 11.19 10.11
CA ARG A 332 -8.24 9.83 10.65
C ARG A 332 -8.73 9.86 12.08
N LEU A 333 -9.72 9.04 12.39
CA LEU A 333 -10.27 8.86 13.73
C LEU A 333 -10.06 7.42 14.14
N ASN A 334 -9.51 7.20 15.33
CA ASN A 334 -9.28 5.88 15.89
C ASN A 334 -9.71 5.87 17.35
N TRP A 335 -10.43 4.84 17.73
CA TRP A 335 -10.86 4.63 19.10
C TRP A 335 -10.99 3.15 19.41
N ALA A 336 -10.63 2.75 20.61
CA ALA A 336 -10.83 1.40 21.16
C ALA A 336 -11.46 1.48 22.54
N SER A 337 -12.27 0.49 22.88
CA SER A 337 -12.97 0.40 24.16
C SER A 337 -12.01 0.27 25.35
N ASP A 338 -10.89 -0.41 25.15
CA ASP A 338 -9.91 -0.73 26.16
C ASP A 338 -8.52 -1.01 25.53
N ASP A 339 -7.47 -1.03 26.35
CA ASP A 339 -6.08 -1.10 25.93
C ASP A 339 -5.68 -2.46 25.36
N THR A 340 -6.45 -3.51 25.65
CA THR A 340 -6.14 -4.88 25.25
C THR A 340 -6.88 -5.34 24.01
N PHE A 341 -7.99 -4.68 23.63
CA PHE A 341 -8.89 -5.13 22.59
C PHE A 341 -8.20 -5.34 21.25
N LEU A 342 -7.52 -4.31 20.73
CA LEU A 342 -6.90 -4.37 19.39
C LEU A 342 -5.85 -5.48 19.29
N ARG A 343 -5.01 -5.64 20.31
CA ARG A 343 -3.99 -6.70 20.35
C ARG A 343 -4.62 -8.08 20.51
N ARG A 344 -5.69 -8.18 21.31
CA ARG A 344 -6.36 -9.46 21.58
C ARG A 344 -7.01 -10.03 20.33
N TYR A 345 -7.63 -9.16 19.51
CA TYR A 345 -8.31 -9.56 18.30
C TYR A 345 -7.40 -9.52 17.06
N ASP A 346 -6.09 -9.35 17.24
CA ASP A 346 -5.09 -9.29 16.18
C ASP A 346 -5.38 -8.18 15.13
N ILE A 347 -6.05 -7.09 15.56
CA ILE A 347 -6.43 -5.95 14.71
C ILE A 347 -5.26 -4.99 14.53
N SER A 348 -4.61 -4.61 15.64
CA SER A 348 -3.46 -3.70 15.63
C SER A 348 -2.55 -3.95 16.85
N ASP A 349 -1.24 -3.79 16.62
CA ASP A 349 -0.21 -3.78 17.69
C ASP A 349 0.17 -2.35 18.11
N ALA A 350 -0.63 -1.34 17.75
CA ALA A 350 -0.36 0.04 18.11
C ALA A 350 -0.33 0.22 19.63
N ASP A 351 0.64 0.98 20.11
CA ASP A 351 0.74 1.39 21.51
C ASP A 351 -0.06 2.67 21.80
N THR A 352 -0.37 3.43 20.77
CA THR A 352 -1.12 4.68 20.86
C THR A 352 -1.97 4.84 19.60
N LEU A 353 -3.25 5.13 19.76
CA LEU A 353 -4.13 5.51 18.67
C LEU A 353 -4.07 7.02 18.47
N ILE A 354 -3.91 7.42 17.22
CA ILE A 354 -3.83 8.84 16.83
C ILE A 354 -5.08 9.16 16.01
N SER A 355 -5.83 10.17 16.50
CA SER A 355 -6.94 10.78 15.76
C SER A 355 -6.51 12.15 15.28
N GLU A 356 -6.67 12.43 14.00
CA GLU A 356 -6.19 13.64 13.37
C GLU A 356 -7.22 14.21 12.39
N TYR A 357 -7.38 15.52 12.39
CA TYR A 357 -8.00 16.26 11.28
C TYR A 357 -7.01 17.29 10.76
N LEU A 358 -6.77 17.31 9.47
CA LEU A 358 -5.85 18.19 8.79
C LEU A 358 -6.56 18.93 7.67
N LEU A 359 -6.52 20.26 7.71
CA LEU A 359 -6.95 21.16 6.63
C LEU A 359 -5.73 21.84 6.03
N GLU A 360 -5.56 21.77 4.72
CA GLU A 360 -4.41 22.26 3.98
C GLU A 360 -4.83 23.26 2.89
N GLY A 361 -4.06 24.33 2.76
CA GLY A 361 -4.23 25.35 1.73
C GLY A 361 -2.94 25.58 0.94
N PHE A 362 -3.00 25.54 -0.39
CA PHE A 362 -1.85 25.63 -1.30
C PHE A 362 -1.96 26.91 -2.15
N TYR A 363 -0.98 27.79 -2.06
CA TYR A 363 -0.95 29.09 -2.74
C TYR A 363 0.37 29.30 -3.48
N GLY A 364 0.55 28.58 -4.59
CA GLY A 364 1.79 28.58 -5.36
C GLY A 364 2.95 27.99 -4.57
N ARG A 365 3.87 28.83 -4.06
CA ARG A 365 5.00 28.41 -3.22
C ARG A 365 4.69 28.51 -1.71
N SER A 366 3.52 28.99 -1.37
CA SER A 366 3.09 29.23 0.02
C SER A 366 2.10 28.15 0.45
N TYR A 367 2.10 27.84 1.73
CA TYR A 367 1.34 26.75 2.32
C TYR A 367 0.77 27.17 3.67
N VAL A 368 -0.43 26.72 3.98
CA VAL A 368 -1.02 26.85 5.31
C VAL A 368 -1.72 25.55 5.68
N SER A 369 -1.59 25.13 6.92
CA SER A 369 -2.36 24.02 7.47
C SER A 369 -2.93 24.35 8.83
N ALA A 370 -4.07 23.74 9.14
CA ALA A 370 -4.66 23.71 10.46
C ALA A 370 -4.95 22.25 10.81
N ARG A 371 -4.48 21.83 11.97
CA ARG A 371 -4.50 20.45 12.43
C ARG A 371 -5.06 20.34 13.83
N THR A 372 -5.79 19.27 14.06
CA THR A 372 -6.21 18.83 15.39
C THR A 372 -5.70 17.42 15.60
N ILE A 373 -5.10 17.11 16.74
CA ILE A 373 -4.55 15.79 17.03
C ILE A 373 -4.98 15.36 18.42
N GLY A 374 -5.61 14.19 18.50
CA GLY A 374 -5.93 13.50 19.76
C GLY A 374 -5.20 12.17 19.83
N PHE A 375 -4.90 11.73 21.05
CA PHE A 375 -4.21 10.47 21.31
C PHE A 375 -5.00 9.65 22.33
N GLN A 376 -5.08 8.34 22.09
CA GLN A 376 -5.51 7.35 23.10
C GLN A 376 -4.33 6.41 23.33
N GLY A 377 -3.74 6.45 24.53
CA GLY A 377 -2.71 5.50 24.94
C GLY A 377 -3.30 4.11 25.16
N LEU A 378 -2.56 3.07 24.81
CA LEU A 378 -2.94 1.66 24.96
C LEU A 378 -1.88 0.87 25.75
N ARG A 379 -1.09 1.55 26.57
CA ARG A 379 -0.11 0.95 27.46
C ARG A 379 -0.59 1.06 28.89
N ILE A 380 -0.18 0.12 29.72
CA ILE A 380 -0.49 0.09 31.16
C ILE A 380 -0.02 1.36 31.88
N GLU A 381 1.13 1.91 31.43
CA GLU A 381 1.70 3.13 31.98
C GLU A 381 1.04 4.42 31.47
N ASP A 382 0.14 4.34 30.50
CA ASP A 382 -0.55 5.50 29.94
C ASP A 382 -1.68 5.96 30.88
N VAL A 383 -1.45 7.04 31.61
CA VAL A 383 -2.41 7.57 32.58
C VAL A 383 -3.46 8.41 31.85
N ALA A 384 -4.71 8.09 32.03
CA ALA A 384 -5.82 8.86 31.48
C ALA A 384 -5.75 10.34 31.94
N GLY A 385 -5.92 11.26 30.99
CA GLY A 385 -5.87 12.70 31.27
C GLY A 385 -4.50 13.37 31.12
N LYS A 386 -3.39 12.63 31.23
CA LYS A 386 -2.04 13.17 31.04
C LYS A 386 -1.59 13.26 29.59
N THR A 387 -2.29 12.58 28.69
CA THR A 387 -2.01 12.66 27.25
C THR A 387 -2.56 13.95 26.67
N ALA A 388 -1.68 14.72 26.02
CA ALA A 388 -2.04 16.00 25.43
C ALA A 388 -2.95 15.85 24.22
N PHE A 389 -3.85 16.81 24.06
CA PHE A 389 -4.68 17.00 22.89
C PHE A 389 -4.32 18.34 22.23
N ALA A 390 -3.94 18.32 20.94
CA ALA A 390 -3.57 19.55 20.23
C ALA A 390 -4.78 20.12 19.49
N LEU A 391 -5.20 21.35 19.87
CA LEU A 391 -6.33 22.07 19.26
C LEU A 391 -6.20 23.58 19.43
N PRO A 392 -5.81 24.31 18.39
CA PRO A 392 -5.29 23.86 17.10
C PRO A 392 -3.77 23.72 17.07
N LEU A 393 -3.25 23.04 16.04
CA LEU A 393 -1.89 23.21 15.55
C LEU A 393 -1.97 23.85 14.16
N ILE A 394 -1.49 25.08 14.02
CA ILE A 394 -1.52 25.82 12.77
C ILE A 394 -0.08 26.04 12.29
N ASP A 395 0.19 25.73 11.02
CA ASP A 395 1.44 26.04 10.35
C ASP A 395 1.18 26.83 9.09
N ALA A 396 1.94 27.91 8.89
CA ALA A 396 1.87 28.74 7.70
C ALA A 396 3.29 29.02 7.18
N GLU A 397 3.50 28.81 5.89
CA GLU A 397 4.73 29.19 5.20
C GLU A 397 4.38 30.12 4.03
N TYR A 398 4.95 31.32 4.04
CA TYR A 398 4.81 32.28 2.96
C TYR A 398 6.17 32.57 2.33
N ILE A 399 6.28 32.33 1.02
CA ILE A 399 7.50 32.59 0.23
C ILE A 399 7.20 33.73 -0.74
N PRO A 400 7.58 34.96 -0.41
CA PRO A 400 7.38 36.10 -1.28
C PRO A 400 8.18 36.02 -2.56
N SER A 401 7.77 36.77 -3.58
CA SER A 401 8.46 36.82 -4.86
C SER A 401 9.73 37.69 -4.85
N PHE A 402 9.84 38.63 -3.92
CA PHE A 402 11.03 39.50 -3.80
C PHE A 402 12.21 38.70 -3.22
N GLN A 403 13.41 39.00 -3.71
CA GLN A 403 14.65 38.28 -3.36
C GLN A 403 15.69 39.29 -2.84
N PRO A 404 15.65 39.68 -1.57
CA PRO A 404 16.59 40.63 -1.01
C PRO A 404 18.01 40.07 -1.08
N PHE A 405 18.93 40.88 -1.54
CA PHE A 405 20.34 40.49 -1.76
C PHE A 405 20.50 39.24 -2.63
N GLY A 406 19.51 38.93 -3.51
CA GLY A 406 19.53 37.74 -4.35
C GLY A 406 19.25 36.42 -3.60
N GLY A 407 18.79 36.46 -2.39
CA GLY A 407 18.40 35.30 -1.58
C GLY A 407 16.90 35.08 -1.55
N THR A 408 16.47 33.89 -1.16
CA THR A 408 15.06 33.56 -0.94
C THR A 408 14.67 33.82 0.52
N VAL A 409 13.54 34.48 0.74
CA VAL A 409 12.96 34.66 2.08
C VAL A 409 11.82 33.66 2.26
N LYS A 410 11.76 33.09 3.46
CA LYS A 410 10.63 32.27 3.93
C LYS A 410 10.13 32.87 5.24
N LEU A 411 8.87 33.18 5.30
CA LEU A 411 8.20 33.61 6.54
C LEU A 411 7.37 32.42 7.02
N ARG A 412 7.54 32.05 8.29
CA ARG A 412 6.79 30.95 8.91
C ARG A 412 6.07 31.44 10.14
N GLY A 413 4.85 30.97 10.32
CA GLY A 413 4.07 31.12 11.53
C GLY A 413 3.62 29.74 12.00
N ASN A 414 3.76 29.48 13.29
CA ASN A 414 3.23 28.30 13.96
C ASN A 414 2.41 28.76 15.17
N ALA A 415 1.25 28.15 15.38
CA ALA A 415 0.47 28.30 16.60
C ALA A 415 0.05 26.94 17.09
N LEU A 416 0.26 26.68 18.38
CA LEU A 416 -0.06 25.42 19.04
C LEU A 416 -0.82 25.70 20.32
N ALA A 417 -1.92 24.98 20.56
CA ALA A 417 -2.53 24.88 21.87
C ALA A 417 -2.63 23.40 22.23
N LEU A 418 -1.95 23.02 23.30
CA LEU A 418 -2.03 21.72 23.94
C LEU A 418 -2.91 21.81 25.16
N HIS A 419 -3.85 20.91 25.27
CA HIS A 419 -4.72 20.79 26.44
C HIS A 419 -4.62 19.38 27.01
N ARG A 420 -4.61 19.30 28.36
CA ARG A 420 -4.68 18.06 29.14
C ARG A 420 -5.82 18.17 30.14
N THR A 421 -6.47 17.07 30.44
CA THR A 421 -7.45 17.06 31.54
C THR A 421 -6.79 16.97 32.91
N ASP A 422 -5.51 16.54 32.94
CA ASP A 422 -4.68 16.48 34.14
C ASP A 422 -3.22 16.80 33.73
N GLY A 423 -2.72 17.97 34.09
CA GLY A 423 -1.36 18.43 33.82
C GLY A 423 -1.28 19.77 33.07
N LEU A 424 -0.08 20.07 32.54
CA LEU A 424 0.26 21.35 31.96
C LEU A 424 -0.42 21.59 30.60
N ASP A 425 -1.17 22.66 30.51
CA ASP A 425 -1.66 23.26 29.26
C ASP A 425 -0.62 24.21 28.68
N THR A 426 -0.37 24.13 27.41
CA THR A 426 0.62 24.94 26.70
C THR A 426 0.01 25.59 25.47
N GLN A 427 0.10 26.89 25.39
CA GLN A 427 -0.22 27.70 24.20
C GLN A 427 1.07 28.35 23.70
N ARG A 428 1.35 28.21 22.40
CA ARG A 428 2.53 28.79 21.78
C ARG A 428 2.20 29.44 20.45
N VAL A 429 2.81 30.60 20.22
CA VAL A 429 2.85 31.26 18.91
C VAL A 429 4.30 31.55 18.55
N SER A 430 4.74 31.06 17.39
CA SER A 430 6.10 31.25 16.87
C SER A 430 6.04 31.92 15.49
N LEU A 431 6.80 32.99 15.31
CA LEU A 431 6.94 33.67 14.03
C LEU A 431 8.42 33.67 13.63
N SER A 432 8.73 33.30 12.40
CA SER A 432 10.10 33.30 11.93
C SER A 432 10.25 33.86 10.52
N ALA A 433 11.42 34.46 10.26
CA ALA A 433 11.87 34.89 8.96
C ALA A 433 13.22 34.24 8.69
N ASN A 434 13.30 33.48 7.62
CA ASN A 434 14.50 32.79 7.19
C ASN A 434 14.92 33.32 5.83
N TRP A 435 16.18 33.72 5.68
CA TRP A 435 16.80 34.13 4.43
C TRP A 435 17.88 33.15 4.05
N GLN A 436 17.87 32.70 2.78
CA GLN A 436 18.81 31.72 2.27
C GLN A 436 19.36 32.15 0.91
N ARG A 437 20.68 31.99 0.72
CA ARG A 437 21.31 32.25 -0.57
C ARG A 437 22.48 31.30 -0.83
N ARG A 438 22.59 30.86 -2.08
CA ARG A 438 23.73 30.07 -2.59
C ARG A 438 24.54 30.87 -3.59
N TRP A 439 25.86 30.82 -3.45
CA TRP A 439 26.82 31.31 -4.43
C TRP A 439 27.69 30.15 -4.92
N ILE A 440 28.05 30.20 -6.19
CA ILE A 440 29.06 29.33 -6.79
C ILE A 440 30.16 30.23 -7.31
N THR A 441 31.38 30.07 -6.78
CA THR A 441 32.54 30.87 -7.18
C THR A 441 33.17 30.31 -8.46
N ALA A 442 33.98 31.12 -9.14
CA ALA A 442 34.71 30.69 -10.33
C ALA A 442 35.69 29.53 -10.06
N ASN A 443 36.17 29.38 -8.82
CA ASN A 443 37.05 28.28 -8.38
C ASN A 443 36.28 27.05 -7.91
N GLY A 444 34.93 27.00 -8.10
CA GLY A 444 34.10 25.85 -7.80
C GLY A 444 33.67 25.73 -6.32
N PHE A 445 33.94 26.70 -5.45
CA PHE A 445 33.36 26.69 -4.10
C PHE A 445 31.86 26.94 -4.17
N VAL A 446 31.09 26.11 -3.49
CA VAL A 446 29.68 26.32 -3.24
C VAL A 446 29.54 26.88 -1.82
N ILE A 447 29.02 28.08 -1.72
CA ILE A 447 28.81 28.79 -0.45
C ILE A 447 27.31 28.95 -0.22
N ASP A 448 26.80 28.38 0.85
CA ASP A 448 25.43 28.55 1.32
C ASP A 448 25.42 29.43 2.56
N ALA A 449 24.57 30.42 2.57
CA ALA A 449 24.30 31.23 3.75
C ALA A 449 22.81 31.13 4.13
N ASP A 450 22.56 30.96 5.41
CA ASP A 450 21.24 30.90 6.04
C ASP A 450 21.21 31.88 7.22
N ALA A 451 20.18 32.69 7.30
CA ALA A 451 19.95 33.57 8.43
C ALA A 451 18.49 33.44 8.88
N LEU A 452 18.30 33.12 10.14
CA LEU A 452 16.99 32.92 10.77
C LEU A 452 16.82 33.91 11.92
N LEU A 453 15.65 34.56 11.95
CA LEU A 453 15.13 35.28 13.09
C LEU A 453 13.81 34.63 13.50
N ARG A 454 13.62 34.37 14.80
CA ARG A 454 12.40 33.79 15.35
C ARG A 454 12.01 34.46 16.64
N THR A 455 10.72 34.64 16.85
CA THR A 455 10.16 35.09 18.13
C THR A 455 9.06 34.14 18.54
N ASP A 456 9.10 33.70 19.79
CA ASP A 456 8.15 32.76 20.37
C ASP A 456 7.47 33.42 21.57
N ALA A 457 6.16 33.23 21.71
CA ALA A 457 5.37 33.55 22.85
C ALA A 457 4.69 32.31 23.38
N TYR A 458 4.80 32.08 24.68
CA TYR A 458 4.19 30.97 25.39
C TYR A 458 3.24 31.48 26.44
N ASN A 459 2.15 30.74 26.65
CA ASN A 459 1.30 30.84 27.82
C ASN A 459 1.14 29.43 28.39
N LEU A 460 1.52 29.28 29.66
CA LEU A 460 1.56 28.00 30.37
C LEU A 460 0.54 28.07 31.51
N ASP A 461 -0.27 27.06 31.65
CA ASP A 461 -1.26 26.93 32.72
C ASP A 461 -1.22 25.52 33.28
N ASP A 462 -0.72 25.41 34.51
CA ASP A 462 -0.67 24.16 35.27
C ASP A 462 -1.67 24.31 36.41
N ALA A 463 -2.95 24.07 36.08
CA ALA A 463 -4.04 24.30 37.02
C ALA A 463 -4.10 23.28 38.16
N ASP A 464 -3.60 22.06 37.93
CA ASP A 464 -3.61 20.97 38.91
C ASP A 464 -2.22 20.33 39.01
N GLN A 465 -1.57 20.49 40.15
CA GLN A 465 -0.32 19.76 40.43
C GLN A 465 -0.63 18.27 40.61
N PRO A 466 0.04 17.38 39.89
CA PRO A 466 -0.07 15.98 40.23
C PRO A 466 0.49 15.78 41.66
N ASP A 467 -0.30 15.18 42.54
CA ASP A 467 0.12 14.76 43.89
C ASP A 467 1.26 13.71 43.87
N ASP A 468 1.74 13.35 42.69
CA ASP A 468 2.73 12.30 42.48
C ASP A 468 4.15 12.86 42.66
N ALA A 469 4.70 12.64 43.85
CA ALA A 469 6.05 13.06 44.27
C ALA A 469 7.19 12.62 43.32
N ALA A 470 6.95 11.62 42.47
CA ALA A 470 7.92 11.16 41.48
C ALA A 470 8.13 12.15 40.33
N PHE A 471 7.14 13.00 40.05
CA PHE A 471 7.20 14.03 38.98
C PHE A 471 7.31 15.46 39.52
N ALA A 472 7.05 15.68 40.81
CA ALA A 472 7.06 17.01 41.47
C ALA A 472 8.43 17.73 41.41
N GLY A 473 9.52 17.04 41.14
CA GLY A 473 10.85 17.64 40.95
C GLY A 473 11.15 18.13 39.53
N THR A 474 10.38 17.68 38.53
CA THR A 474 10.68 17.94 37.14
C THR A 474 9.78 19.04 36.54
N PHE A 475 8.60 19.26 37.08
CA PHE A 475 7.59 20.18 36.58
C PHE A 475 6.98 21.03 37.71
N GLY A 476 7.74 21.80 38.46
CA GLY A 476 7.15 22.75 39.42
C GLY A 476 6.04 23.58 38.79
N SER A 477 5.11 24.14 39.63
CA SER A 477 4.00 25.00 39.17
C SER A 477 4.51 26.04 38.17
N ARG A 478 4.22 25.86 36.88
CA ARG A 478 4.76 26.64 35.77
C ARG A 478 3.63 27.36 35.05
N SER A 479 2.95 28.22 35.78
CA SER A 479 1.95 29.09 35.17
C SER A 479 2.55 30.45 34.83
N GLY A 480 2.23 30.98 33.64
CA GLY A 480 2.68 32.31 33.23
C GLY A 480 2.91 32.45 31.73
N SER A 481 3.31 33.63 31.32
CA SER A 481 3.63 33.94 29.93
C SER A 481 5.12 34.18 29.77
N GLU A 482 5.71 33.51 28.78
CA GLU A 482 7.13 33.62 28.45
C GLU A 482 7.35 34.09 27.02
N TRP A 483 8.42 34.86 26.82
CA TRP A 483 8.80 35.39 25.52
C TRP A 483 10.27 35.11 25.26
N ARG A 484 10.60 34.67 24.05
CA ARG A 484 11.99 34.59 23.62
C ARG A 484 12.17 35.06 22.18
N ASN A 485 13.35 35.64 21.91
CA ASN A 485 13.76 36.05 20.58
C ASN A 485 15.03 35.30 20.22
N LEU A 486 15.04 34.63 19.12
CA LEU A 486 16.10 33.75 18.67
C LEU A 486 16.67 34.22 17.34
N ALA A 487 17.97 34.08 17.17
CA ALA A 487 18.65 34.39 15.92
C ALA A 487 19.69 33.33 15.61
N ARG A 488 19.88 33.05 14.36
CA ARG A 488 20.91 32.11 13.89
C ARG A 488 21.42 32.54 12.53
N VAL A 489 22.75 32.45 12.35
CA VAL A 489 23.40 32.59 11.05
C VAL A 489 24.25 31.37 10.83
N THR A 490 24.08 30.73 9.68
CA THR A 490 24.86 29.59 9.25
C THR A 490 25.50 29.85 7.92
N GLY A 491 26.79 29.58 7.81
CA GLY A 491 27.54 29.61 6.57
C GLY A 491 28.17 28.25 6.28
N THR A 492 27.85 27.66 5.15
CA THR A 492 28.40 26.35 4.72
C THR A 492 29.23 26.55 3.47
N VAL A 493 30.43 26.03 3.46
CA VAL A 493 31.32 26.00 2.30
C VAL A 493 31.59 24.55 1.90
N THR A 494 31.28 24.23 0.67
CA THR A 494 31.54 22.92 0.07
C THR A 494 32.44 23.11 -1.16
N TRP A 495 33.46 22.28 -1.30
CA TRP A 495 34.33 22.33 -2.46
C TRP A 495 34.33 21.00 -3.23
N PRO A 496 33.42 20.81 -4.21
CA PRO A 496 33.35 19.58 -4.99
C PRO A 496 34.52 19.51 -6.00
N LEU A 497 35.47 18.64 -5.74
CA LEU A 497 36.65 18.35 -6.58
C LEU A 497 36.34 17.08 -7.39
N VAL A 498 36.26 17.19 -8.70
CA VAL A 498 35.91 16.09 -9.59
C VAL A 498 37.15 15.63 -10.39
N LYS A 499 37.37 14.31 -10.40
CA LYS A 499 38.38 13.66 -11.24
C LYS A 499 37.74 12.56 -12.08
N PHE A 500 37.87 12.64 -13.38
CA PHE A 500 37.47 11.60 -14.31
C PHE A 500 38.61 10.60 -14.54
N THR A 501 38.28 9.31 -14.53
CA THR A 501 39.15 8.18 -14.77
C THR A 501 38.51 7.25 -15.80
N GLU A 502 39.23 6.27 -16.35
CA GLU A 502 38.65 5.27 -17.27
C GLU A 502 37.53 4.44 -16.60
N GLY A 503 37.57 4.27 -15.28
CA GLY A 503 36.58 3.50 -14.52
C GLY A 503 35.37 4.30 -14.06
N GLY A 504 35.35 5.62 -14.18
CA GLY A 504 34.27 6.48 -13.69
C GLY A 504 34.75 7.84 -13.19
N SER A 505 33.89 8.53 -12.45
CA SER A 505 34.22 9.82 -11.85
C SER A 505 34.35 9.73 -10.33
N HIS A 506 35.33 10.37 -9.76
CA HIS A 506 35.50 10.57 -8.33
C HIS A 506 35.15 12.01 -7.99
N THR A 507 34.32 12.21 -7.01
CA THR A 507 34.02 13.51 -6.44
C THR A 507 34.44 13.51 -4.97
N ILE A 508 35.29 14.42 -4.57
CA ILE A 508 35.71 14.65 -3.19
C ILE A 508 35.17 16.00 -2.76
N GLU A 509 34.41 16.06 -1.71
CA GLU A 509 33.75 17.27 -1.21
C GLU A 509 34.12 17.52 0.25
N PRO A 510 35.20 18.31 0.52
CA PRO A 510 35.36 18.90 1.84
C PRO A 510 34.19 19.84 2.14
N ILE A 511 33.65 19.74 3.35
CA ILE A 511 32.52 20.54 3.83
C ILE A 511 32.93 21.18 5.14
N ALA A 512 32.72 22.49 5.25
CA ALA A 512 32.85 23.21 6.51
C ALA A 512 31.65 24.13 6.71
N GLU A 513 31.06 24.08 7.89
CA GLU A 513 29.90 24.86 8.28
C GLU A 513 30.20 25.57 9.59
N ILE A 514 29.91 26.84 9.67
CA ILE A 514 29.88 27.61 10.90
C ILE A 514 28.46 28.07 11.19
N THR A 515 27.98 27.76 12.38
CA THR A 515 26.69 28.22 12.86
C THR A 515 26.91 29.09 14.10
N VAL A 516 26.27 30.24 14.12
CA VAL A 516 26.32 31.19 15.24
C VAL A 516 24.90 31.50 15.68
N SER A 517 24.62 31.23 16.94
CA SER A 517 23.35 31.57 17.61
C SER A 517 23.66 32.29 18.92
N PRO A 518 23.29 33.57 19.07
CA PRO A 518 23.54 34.33 20.30
C PRO A 518 22.94 33.61 21.51
N ARG A 519 23.70 33.59 22.61
CA ARG A 519 23.23 33.12 23.91
C ARG A 519 22.21 34.09 24.46
N ARG A 520 21.00 33.60 24.70
CA ARG A 520 19.94 34.38 25.36
C ARG A 520 19.27 33.65 26.51
N GLY A 521 19.56 32.34 26.65
CA GLY A 521 18.92 31.41 27.58
C GLY A 521 17.47 31.09 27.12
N THR A 522 17.14 29.83 27.08
CA THR A 522 15.72 29.44 27.03
C THR A 522 15.18 29.64 28.43
N PRO A 523 14.05 30.34 28.62
CA PRO A 523 13.42 30.44 29.94
C PRO A 523 13.16 29.04 30.52
N ASP A 524 13.52 28.85 31.80
CA ASP A 524 13.40 27.56 32.51
C ASP A 524 11.96 27.04 32.54
N ASN A 525 10.98 27.94 32.37
CA ASN A 525 9.56 27.58 32.36
C ASN A 525 9.09 26.95 31.02
N ILE A 526 9.84 27.07 29.92
CA ILE A 526 9.46 26.47 28.65
C ILE A 526 9.72 24.97 28.70
N VAL A 527 8.64 24.20 28.67
CA VAL A 527 8.69 22.74 28.63
C VAL A 527 8.82 22.26 27.18
N ASN A 528 9.59 21.22 26.98
CA ASN A 528 9.74 20.60 25.67
C ASN A 528 8.55 19.65 25.38
N GLU A 529 7.65 20.08 24.51
CA GLU A 529 6.47 19.33 24.10
C GLU A 529 6.61 18.71 22.70
N ASP A 530 7.50 19.24 21.86
CA ASP A 530 7.54 18.91 20.43
C ASP A 530 8.91 18.45 19.92
N SER A 531 9.94 18.50 20.76
CA SER A 531 11.30 18.09 20.39
C SER A 531 11.69 16.81 21.15
N ARG A 532 11.48 15.67 20.51
CA ARG A 532 11.84 14.38 21.12
C ARG A 532 13.34 14.13 21.08
N ALA A 533 13.76 13.04 21.75
CA ALA A 533 15.16 12.63 21.83
C ALA A 533 15.85 12.71 20.45
N PHE A 534 16.90 13.52 20.43
CA PHE A 534 17.75 13.72 19.28
C PHE A 534 18.95 12.77 19.36
N GLU A 535 19.33 12.19 18.26
CA GLU A 535 20.57 11.42 18.11
C GLU A 535 21.36 11.96 16.92
N LEU A 536 22.63 12.31 17.12
CA LEU A 536 23.51 12.77 16.06
C LEU A 536 23.76 11.63 15.06
N ASN A 537 23.60 11.93 13.77
CA ASN A 537 23.86 11.01 12.68
C ASN A 537 24.31 11.76 11.41
N ASP A 538 24.55 11.01 10.34
CA ASP A 538 25.02 11.57 9.05
C ASP A 538 24.01 12.50 8.38
N LEU A 539 22.71 12.39 8.69
CA LEU A 539 21.64 13.19 8.08
C LEU A 539 21.46 14.55 8.74
N ASN A 540 21.75 14.64 10.05
CA ASN A 540 21.54 15.87 10.83
C ASN A 540 22.83 16.60 11.24
N LEU A 541 24.02 16.03 10.95
CA LEU A 541 25.32 16.63 11.29
C LEU A 541 25.45 18.07 10.76
N PHE A 542 25.09 18.30 9.49
CA PHE A 542 25.14 19.62 8.83
C PHE A 542 23.77 20.32 8.82
N SER A 543 22.89 19.98 9.74
CA SER A 543 21.63 20.69 9.90
C SER A 543 21.88 22.00 10.66
N ALA A 544 21.48 23.12 10.09
CA ALA A 544 21.52 24.40 10.78
C ALA A 544 20.69 24.35 12.07
N GLU A 545 19.57 23.62 12.07
CA GLU A 545 18.71 23.38 13.21
C GLU A 545 18.70 21.87 13.51
N ARG A 546 19.38 21.50 14.59
CA ARG A 546 19.47 20.09 14.99
C ARG A 546 18.36 19.66 15.94
N ALA A 547 17.87 20.57 16.77
CA ALA A 547 16.67 20.34 17.57
C ALA A 547 15.43 20.42 16.67
N SER A 548 14.62 19.35 16.64
CA SER A 548 13.35 19.36 15.93
C SER A 548 12.29 20.12 16.73
N GLY A 549 11.28 20.67 16.04
CA GLY A 549 10.21 21.41 16.69
C GLY A 549 10.54 22.88 16.99
N TYR A 550 9.84 23.44 17.96
CA TYR A 550 9.95 24.85 18.31
C TYR A 550 10.45 25.06 19.75
N ASP A 551 10.33 24.08 20.62
CA ASP A 551 10.59 24.25 22.06
C ASP A 551 12.07 24.26 22.37
N LEU A 552 12.82 23.32 21.85
CA LEU A 552 14.26 23.30 22.01
C LEU A 552 14.97 24.26 21.04
N TRP A 553 16.07 24.84 21.49
CA TRP A 553 16.91 25.72 20.68
C TRP A 553 18.39 25.56 21.07
N GLU A 554 19.23 25.23 20.08
CA GLU A 554 20.67 25.11 20.28
C GLU A 554 21.32 26.48 20.19
N GLU A 555 21.86 26.96 21.32
CA GLU A 555 22.57 28.23 21.45
C GLU A 555 24.08 28.05 21.27
N GLY A 556 24.75 29.21 21.06
CA GLY A 556 26.20 29.25 20.93
C GLY A 556 26.71 29.21 19.52
N SER A 557 27.98 28.93 19.37
CA SER A 557 28.64 28.85 18.07
C SER A 557 29.25 27.46 17.91
N ARG A 558 29.16 26.93 16.72
CA ARG A 558 29.75 25.62 16.38
C ARG A 558 30.39 25.64 15.00
N LEU A 559 31.44 24.85 14.83
CA LEU A 559 32.08 24.52 13.57
C LEU A 559 31.79 23.05 13.28
N THR A 560 31.15 22.77 12.16
CA THR A 560 30.93 21.40 11.68
C THR A 560 31.80 21.19 10.43
N TYR A 561 32.51 20.10 10.37
CA TYR A 561 33.36 19.78 9.25
C TYR A 561 33.19 18.31 8.85
N GLY A 562 33.44 18.03 7.58
CA GLY A 562 33.35 16.68 7.05
C GLY A 562 33.95 16.55 5.66
N LEU A 563 34.05 15.32 5.25
CA LEU A 563 34.52 14.93 3.94
C LEU A 563 33.52 13.94 3.34
N ARG A 564 33.11 14.21 2.13
CA ARG A 564 32.34 13.26 1.33
C ARG A 564 33.17 12.84 0.13
N TRP A 565 33.24 11.54 -0.09
CA TRP A 565 33.80 10.96 -1.30
C TRP A 565 32.74 10.16 -2.03
N ARG A 566 32.57 10.47 -3.29
CA ARG A 566 31.64 9.76 -4.16
C ARG A 566 32.39 9.23 -5.38
N PHE A 567 32.14 7.99 -5.71
CA PHE A 567 32.58 7.35 -6.94
C PHE A 567 31.37 6.94 -7.76
N ASP A 568 31.30 7.35 -9.02
CA ASP A 568 30.27 6.99 -9.99
C ASP A 568 30.96 6.27 -11.18
N GLY A 569 30.90 4.96 -11.19
CA GLY A 569 31.38 4.07 -12.26
C GLY A 569 30.22 3.44 -13.04
N ALA A 570 30.56 2.66 -14.07
CA ALA A 570 29.57 1.97 -14.89
C ALA A 570 28.77 0.91 -14.10
N ASP A 571 29.46 0.20 -13.21
CA ASP A 571 28.90 -0.91 -12.45
C ASP A 571 28.75 -0.59 -10.95
N TRP A 572 29.55 0.34 -10.43
CA TRP A 572 29.64 0.68 -9.03
C TRP A 572 29.33 2.14 -8.78
N THR A 573 28.51 2.40 -7.75
CA THR A 573 28.45 3.71 -7.12
C THR A 573 28.82 3.56 -5.65
N THR A 574 29.64 4.48 -5.15
CA THR A 574 30.04 4.51 -3.74
C THR A 574 29.89 5.93 -3.22
N ASP A 575 29.32 6.09 -2.03
CA ASP A 575 29.19 7.38 -1.34
C ASP A 575 29.64 7.19 0.11
N VAL A 576 30.72 7.82 0.49
CA VAL A 576 31.28 7.77 1.85
C VAL A 576 31.28 9.18 2.40
N MET A 577 30.71 9.35 3.59
CA MET A 577 30.68 10.61 4.32
C MET A 577 31.18 10.39 5.74
N LEU A 578 32.00 11.29 6.21
CA LEU A 578 32.54 11.32 7.56
C LEU A 578 32.53 12.77 8.05
N GLY A 579 32.15 13.00 9.29
CA GLY A 579 32.17 14.35 9.82
C GLY A 579 31.94 14.42 11.33
N GLN A 580 32.20 15.60 11.87
CA GLN A 580 32.20 15.92 13.30
C GLN A 580 31.83 17.39 13.50
N SER A 581 31.27 17.72 14.65
CA SER A 581 30.91 19.09 15.05
C SER A 581 31.71 19.49 16.27
N TRP A 582 32.23 20.71 16.29
CA TRP A 582 32.96 21.32 17.40
C TRP A 582 32.19 22.50 17.95
N ARG A 583 31.82 22.47 19.22
CA ARG A 583 31.18 23.58 19.93
C ARG A 583 32.26 24.58 20.33
N LEU A 584 32.18 25.76 19.75
CA LEU A 584 33.13 26.85 20.00
C LEU A 584 32.68 27.71 21.18
N SER A 585 31.38 27.76 21.44
CA SER A 585 30.81 28.48 22.58
C SER A 585 29.40 27.95 22.86
N GLY A 586 28.93 28.09 24.09
CA GLY A 586 27.66 27.56 24.58
C GLY A 586 27.93 26.59 25.72
N THR A 587 27.09 26.59 26.74
CA THR A 587 27.23 25.71 27.92
C THR A 587 26.04 24.83 28.15
N ASP A 588 24.89 25.19 27.56
CA ASP A 588 23.65 24.48 27.85
C ASP A 588 23.46 23.32 26.91
N LEU A 589 23.46 22.13 27.47
CA LEU A 589 23.18 20.88 26.78
C LEU A 589 21.67 20.80 26.56
N VAL A 590 21.24 21.15 25.38
CA VAL A 590 19.83 21.03 24.96
C VAL A 590 19.46 19.58 24.64
N PHE A 591 20.49 18.77 24.39
CA PHE A 591 20.33 17.38 23.99
C PHE A 591 20.60 16.44 25.18
N ALA A 592 19.88 15.35 25.25
CA ALA A 592 20.06 14.35 26.29
C ALA A 592 21.43 13.65 26.18
N ASP A 593 21.92 13.13 27.29
CA ASP A 593 23.10 12.29 27.33
C ASP A 593 22.92 11.09 26.37
N GLY A 594 23.99 10.68 25.71
CA GLY A 594 23.97 9.68 24.65
C GLY A 594 23.55 10.19 23.27
N ALA A 595 23.21 11.49 23.15
CA ALA A 595 22.90 12.10 21.85
C ALA A 595 24.10 12.22 20.90
N GLY A 596 25.33 12.15 21.42
CA GLY A 596 26.59 12.33 20.69
C GLY A 596 27.02 13.80 20.56
N LEU A 597 26.50 14.66 21.45
CA LEU A 597 26.77 16.10 21.51
C LEU A 597 27.11 16.59 22.92
N GLU A 598 27.47 15.67 23.81
CA GLU A 598 27.71 15.96 25.23
C GLU A 598 28.98 16.80 25.45
N GLY A 599 30.02 16.52 24.68
CA GLY A 599 31.30 17.24 24.75
C GLY A 599 31.34 18.51 23.91
N ASP A 600 32.47 19.23 24.01
CA ASP A 600 32.75 20.34 23.07
C ASP A 600 32.95 19.81 21.65
N VAL A 601 33.45 18.59 21.51
CA VAL A 601 33.58 17.87 20.24
C VAL A 601 32.52 16.79 20.21
N SER A 602 31.76 16.72 19.14
CA SER A 602 30.74 15.67 18.99
C SER A 602 31.33 14.30 18.73
N ASP A 603 30.53 13.28 18.86
CA ASP A 603 30.83 11.96 18.28
C ASP A 603 31.16 12.08 16.79
N LEU A 604 32.02 11.19 16.31
CA LEU A 604 32.33 11.05 14.89
C LEU A 604 31.20 10.27 14.23
N VAL A 605 30.59 10.84 13.20
CA VAL A 605 29.53 10.17 12.44
C VAL A 605 29.96 9.89 11.02
N GLY A 606 29.53 8.75 10.49
CA GLY A 606 29.84 8.39 9.13
C GLY A 606 28.81 7.48 8.49
N ARG A 607 28.85 7.50 7.15
CA ARG A 607 28.01 6.69 6.29
C ARG A 607 28.81 6.18 5.09
N THR A 608 28.58 4.93 4.73
CA THR A 608 29.07 4.32 3.50
C THR A 608 27.91 3.66 2.76
N LEU A 609 27.66 4.08 1.54
CA LEU A 609 26.70 3.49 0.62
C LEU A 609 27.46 2.91 -0.56
N ILE A 610 27.16 1.68 -0.94
CA ILE A 610 27.75 1.04 -2.13
C ILE A 610 26.61 0.34 -2.88
N THR A 611 26.46 0.65 -4.17
CA THR A 611 25.55 -0.06 -5.06
C THR A 611 26.36 -0.68 -6.19
N TYR A 612 26.10 -1.94 -6.49
CA TYR A 612 26.75 -2.68 -7.58
C TYR A 612 25.73 -3.25 -8.55
N LYS A 613 25.78 -2.82 -9.79
CA LYS A 613 24.92 -3.31 -10.91
C LYS A 613 23.44 -3.37 -10.60
N GLY A 614 22.97 -2.64 -9.61
CA GLY A 614 21.57 -2.64 -9.17
C GLY A 614 21.08 -3.94 -8.50
N TRP A 615 21.97 -4.92 -8.23
CA TRP A 615 21.61 -6.14 -7.53
C TRP A 615 22.18 -6.24 -6.11
N LEU A 616 23.18 -5.42 -5.76
CA LEU A 616 23.77 -5.33 -4.43
C LEU A 616 23.68 -3.88 -3.95
N ASP A 617 23.06 -3.69 -2.81
CA ASP A 617 23.09 -2.45 -2.04
C ASP A 617 23.67 -2.74 -0.66
N PHE A 618 24.70 -1.98 -0.30
CA PHE A 618 25.34 -2.01 1.01
C PHE A 618 25.22 -0.63 1.64
N GLU A 619 24.72 -0.57 2.85
CA GLU A 619 24.64 0.63 3.66
C GLU A 619 25.28 0.36 5.02
N HIS A 620 26.18 1.24 5.44
CA HIS A 620 26.75 1.24 6.77
C HIS A 620 26.70 2.65 7.34
N ARG A 621 26.02 2.81 8.46
CA ARG A 621 25.97 4.04 9.25
C ARG A 621 26.55 3.78 10.63
N TYR A 622 27.37 4.71 11.11
CA TYR A 622 28.02 4.55 12.40
C TYR A 622 28.19 5.88 13.12
N ARG A 623 28.20 5.77 14.44
CA ARG A 623 28.59 6.84 15.36
C ARG A 623 29.58 6.27 16.36
N VAL A 624 30.67 7.01 16.57
CA VAL A 624 31.81 6.62 17.39
C VAL A 624 32.10 7.74 18.37
N ASP A 625 32.16 7.40 19.65
CA ASP A 625 32.48 8.29 20.74
C ASP A 625 33.88 8.94 20.51
N GLU A 626 34.00 10.23 20.68
CA GLU A 626 35.19 10.99 20.33
C GLU A 626 36.37 10.78 21.27
N GLN A 627 36.12 10.34 22.52
CA GLN A 627 37.17 10.13 23.55
C GLN A 627 37.59 8.69 23.64
N THR A 628 36.61 7.78 23.68
CA THR A 628 36.85 6.36 23.96
C THR A 628 36.97 5.53 22.70
N PHE A 629 36.55 6.08 21.54
CA PHE A 629 36.37 5.37 20.27
C PHE A 629 35.39 4.19 20.36
N ALA A 630 34.53 4.17 21.38
CA ALA A 630 33.46 3.20 21.50
C ALA A 630 32.41 3.42 20.38
N VAL A 631 31.96 2.32 19.80
CA VAL A 631 30.90 2.38 18.76
C VAL A 631 29.56 2.51 19.44
N ARG A 632 28.97 3.70 19.43
CA ARG A 632 27.68 4.05 20.00
C ARG A 632 26.49 3.63 19.11
N ARG A 633 26.70 3.72 17.78
CA ARG A 633 25.74 3.24 16.77
C ARG A 633 26.48 2.48 15.69
N ASN A 634 25.97 1.34 15.32
CA ASN A 634 26.44 0.55 14.20
C ASN A 634 25.23 -0.04 13.48
N GLU A 635 24.98 0.41 12.27
CA GLU A 635 23.86 -0.05 11.45
C GLU A 635 24.40 -0.49 10.10
N ILE A 636 24.24 -1.76 9.78
CA ILE A 636 24.69 -2.35 8.53
C ILE A 636 23.46 -2.97 7.87
N ASN A 637 23.18 -2.57 6.64
CA ASN A 637 22.14 -3.13 5.79
C ASN A 637 22.79 -3.62 4.50
N VAL A 638 22.53 -4.86 4.14
CA VAL A 638 22.97 -5.47 2.89
C VAL A 638 21.74 -6.03 2.19
N ALA A 639 21.46 -5.55 1.00
CA ALA A 639 20.42 -6.09 0.14
C ALA A 639 21.06 -6.62 -1.16
N MET A 640 20.76 -7.88 -1.46
CA MET A 640 21.18 -8.53 -2.70
C MET A 640 19.92 -9.09 -3.36
N ALA A 641 19.54 -8.56 -4.51
CA ALA A 641 18.32 -8.99 -5.17
C ALA A 641 18.44 -8.95 -6.70
N ASN A 642 17.76 -9.90 -7.32
CA ASN A 642 17.44 -9.87 -8.73
C ASN A 642 15.99 -10.35 -8.91
N GLU A 643 15.50 -10.45 -10.14
CA GLU A 643 14.12 -10.86 -10.41
C GLU A 643 13.72 -12.21 -9.78
N LYS A 644 14.68 -13.13 -9.60
CA LYS A 644 14.41 -14.50 -9.15
C LYS A 644 14.72 -14.77 -7.68
N ARG A 645 15.60 -14.00 -7.06
CA ARG A 645 16.02 -14.24 -5.67
C ARG A 645 16.50 -12.96 -5.01
N GLY A 646 16.29 -12.87 -3.73
CA GLY A 646 16.78 -11.77 -2.91
C GLY A 646 17.16 -12.23 -1.52
N LEU A 647 18.12 -11.54 -0.93
CA LEU A 647 18.57 -11.68 0.45
C LEU A 647 18.78 -10.27 1.00
N THR A 648 18.19 -10.00 2.14
CA THR A 648 18.45 -8.78 2.91
C THR A 648 18.97 -9.19 4.28
N VAL A 649 20.05 -8.58 4.73
CA VAL A 649 20.63 -8.78 6.07
C VAL A 649 20.82 -7.41 6.68
N GLY A 650 20.25 -7.21 7.87
CA GLY A 650 20.42 -6.01 8.69
C GLY A 650 21.04 -6.36 10.04
N TYR A 651 22.00 -5.56 10.47
CA TYR A 651 22.55 -5.58 11.81
C TYR A 651 22.42 -4.19 12.40
N LEU A 652 21.91 -4.10 13.63
CA LEU A 652 21.75 -2.87 14.36
C LEU A 652 22.33 -3.03 15.76
N LYS A 653 23.23 -2.11 16.16
CA LYS A 653 23.65 -1.90 17.54
C LYS A 653 23.40 -0.44 17.89
N LEU A 654 22.66 -0.21 18.96
CA LEU A 654 22.40 1.11 19.54
C LEU A 654 22.79 1.05 21.02
N ASP A 655 23.66 1.94 21.40
CA ASP A 655 23.91 2.27 22.80
C ASP A 655 22.79 3.22 23.26
N ARG A 656 22.02 2.80 24.26
CA ARG A 656 20.83 3.50 24.77
C ARG A 656 21.00 4.09 26.16
N ASP A 657 22.22 4.21 26.61
CA ASP A 657 22.52 4.88 27.89
C ASP A 657 22.25 6.39 27.73
N LEU A 658 20.97 6.74 27.73
CA LEU A 658 20.42 8.09 27.55
C LEU A 658 20.10 8.72 28.90
N GLY A 659 20.93 8.57 29.91
CA GLY A 659 20.92 9.28 31.19
C GLY A 659 19.60 9.36 31.99
N PHE A 660 18.46 9.49 31.32
CA PHE A 660 17.14 9.65 31.93
C PHE A 660 16.29 8.37 31.97
N ILE A 661 16.59 7.42 31.14
CA ILE A 661 15.85 6.15 31.06
C ILE A 661 16.92 5.09 30.88
N ASN A 662 17.15 4.29 31.94
CA ASN A 662 18.00 3.12 31.90
C ASN A 662 17.41 2.09 30.95
N ARG A 663 17.57 2.32 29.64
CA ARG A 663 17.15 1.42 28.56
C ARG A 663 18.37 0.60 28.18
N GLU A 664 18.21 -0.69 28.18
CA GLU A 664 19.23 -1.61 27.72
C GLU A 664 19.66 -1.33 26.28
N ASP A 665 20.94 -1.53 26.01
CA ASP A 665 21.48 -1.53 24.66
C ASP A 665 20.63 -2.42 23.76
N ARG A 666 20.42 -1.96 22.55
CA ARG A 666 19.73 -2.76 21.55
C ARG A 666 20.73 -3.29 20.53
N GLU A 667 20.82 -4.60 20.46
CA GLU A 667 21.59 -5.26 19.41
C GLU A 667 20.72 -6.33 18.76
N GLU A 668 20.56 -6.27 17.45
CA GLU A 668 19.73 -7.21 16.71
C GLU A 668 20.27 -7.53 15.32
N ILE A 669 20.02 -8.75 14.89
CA ILE A 669 20.21 -9.19 13.50
C ILE A 669 18.84 -9.49 12.90
N ARG A 670 18.64 -9.00 11.67
CA ARG A 670 17.46 -9.25 10.86
C ARG A 670 17.91 -9.84 9.54
N ALA A 671 17.25 -10.91 9.09
CA ALA A 671 17.50 -11.45 7.76
C ALA A 671 16.18 -11.84 7.09
N SER A 672 16.08 -11.59 5.80
CA SER A 672 14.97 -12.04 4.96
C SER A 672 15.48 -12.48 3.60
N ALA A 673 14.84 -13.50 3.03
CA ALA A 673 15.18 -13.99 1.70
C ALA A 673 13.92 -14.35 0.93
N PHE A 674 14.01 -14.27 -0.39
CA PHE A 674 13.00 -14.81 -1.26
C PHE A 674 13.61 -15.57 -2.43
N TYR A 675 12.86 -16.53 -2.97
CA TYR A 675 13.22 -17.29 -4.15
C TYR A 675 11.99 -17.54 -5.03
N GLN A 676 12.10 -17.16 -6.30
CA GLN A 676 11.08 -17.41 -7.32
C GLN A 676 11.23 -18.82 -7.85
N ILE A 677 10.32 -19.72 -7.47
CA ILE A 677 10.35 -21.14 -7.86
C ILE A 677 9.91 -21.31 -9.31
N LYS A 678 8.84 -20.61 -9.69
CA LYS A 678 8.26 -20.53 -11.04
C LYS A 678 7.74 -19.12 -11.26
N GLU A 679 7.29 -18.80 -12.47
CA GLU A 679 6.73 -17.46 -12.78
C GLU A 679 5.72 -16.97 -11.75
N ASN A 680 4.91 -17.88 -11.20
CA ASN A 680 3.80 -17.57 -10.30
C ASN A 680 4.01 -18.01 -8.84
N TRP A 681 5.16 -18.59 -8.49
CA TRP A 681 5.41 -19.10 -7.14
C TRP A 681 6.66 -18.49 -6.54
N ARG A 682 6.51 -17.79 -5.42
CA ARG A 682 7.61 -17.23 -4.63
C ARG A 682 7.61 -17.83 -3.23
N LEU A 683 8.75 -18.36 -2.83
CA LEU A 683 9.04 -18.71 -1.44
C LEU A 683 9.75 -17.53 -0.79
N SER A 684 9.29 -17.08 0.37
CA SER A 684 9.96 -16.05 1.16
C SER A 684 9.96 -16.43 2.63
N GLY A 685 10.97 -15.95 3.34
CA GLY A 685 11.10 -16.16 4.77
C GLY A 685 12.05 -15.15 5.38
N GLY A 686 11.93 -14.93 6.68
CA GLY A 686 12.79 -14.01 7.40
C GLY A 686 12.75 -14.26 8.90
N PHE A 687 13.75 -13.75 9.59
CA PHE A 687 13.82 -13.77 11.04
C PHE A 687 14.43 -12.47 11.55
N THR A 688 14.09 -12.14 12.79
CA THR A 688 14.74 -11.10 13.59
C THR A 688 15.19 -11.76 14.90
N HIS A 689 16.44 -11.54 15.28
CA HIS A 689 17.00 -12.07 16.52
C HIS A 689 17.64 -10.94 17.32
N ARG A 690 17.21 -10.76 18.58
CA ARG A 690 17.85 -9.84 19.52
C ARG A 690 19.05 -10.52 20.15
N LEU A 691 20.21 -9.84 20.13
CA LEU A 691 21.46 -10.29 20.74
C LEU A 691 21.60 -9.78 22.16
N THR A 692 20.99 -8.63 22.48
CA THR A 692 20.91 -8.05 23.83
C THR A 692 19.46 -8.02 24.30
N GLY A 693 19.23 -8.16 25.58
CA GLY A 693 17.93 -8.07 26.24
C GLY A 693 17.97 -8.58 27.65
N ALA A 694 17.27 -7.91 28.56
CA ALA A 694 17.11 -8.35 29.94
C ALA A 694 16.50 -9.74 29.98
N ILE A 695 17.03 -10.56 30.87
CA ILE A 695 16.34 -11.73 31.38
C ILE A 695 15.25 -11.20 32.31
N ILE A 696 14.06 -10.92 31.77
CA ILE A 696 12.88 -10.73 32.59
C ILE A 696 12.44 -12.15 32.97
N ASP A 697 12.49 -12.48 34.23
CA ASP A 697 12.02 -13.73 34.83
C ASP A 697 12.76 -15.04 34.42
N GLY A 698 14.06 -15.05 34.23
CA GLY A 698 14.80 -16.30 34.01
C GLY A 698 14.44 -17.09 32.77
N SER A 699 13.63 -16.53 31.89
CA SER A 699 13.25 -17.13 30.60
C SER A 699 14.34 -16.96 29.55
N PRO A 700 14.67 -18.00 28.77
CA PRO A 700 15.71 -17.90 27.76
C PRO A 700 15.30 -16.92 26.66
N ARG A 701 16.30 -16.23 26.08
CA ARG A 701 16.13 -15.32 24.92
C ARG A 701 15.32 -16.00 23.83
N ILE A 702 14.13 -15.50 23.56
CA ILE A 702 13.27 -16.04 22.51
C ILE A 702 13.64 -15.34 21.20
N PRO A 703 13.94 -16.06 20.12
CA PRO A 703 14.08 -15.44 18.80
C PRO A 703 12.77 -14.72 18.45
N VAL A 704 12.86 -13.43 18.17
CA VAL A 704 11.70 -12.61 17.82
C VAL A 704 11.35 -12.87 16.37
N GLY A 705 10.56 -13.90 16.13
CA GLY A 705 9.85 -14.13 14.88
C GLY A 705 10.62 -14.86 13.77
N LEU A 706 10.26 -16.09 13.51
CA LEU A 706 10.52 -16.77 12.24
C LEU A 706 9.26 -16.67 11.38
N ASN A 707 9.32 -15.95 10.26
CA ASN A 707 8.24 -15.85 9.29
C ASN A 707 8.63 -16.64 8.04
N MET A 708 7.84 -17.63 7.68
CA MET A 708 7.98 -18.33 6.41
C MET A 708 6.69 -18.19 5.62
N MET A 709 6.79 -17.71 4.38
CA MET A 709 5.66 -17.42 3.52
C MET A 709 5.88 -18.08 2.16
N LEU A 710 4.95 -18.92 1.76
CA LEU A 710 4.85 -19.38 0.38
C LEU A 710 3.74 -18.59 -0.29
N GLY A 711 4.09 -17.70 -1.20
CA GLY A 711 3.15 -16.84 -1.91
C GLY A 711 3.10 -17.14 -3.40
N CYS A 712 1.91 -17.04 -3.99
CA CYS A 712 1.71 -17.04 -5.43
C CYS A 712 1.73 -15.59 -5.92
N LEU A 713 2.58 -15.29 -6.91
CA LEU A 713 2.69 -13.95 -7.53
C LEU A 713 1.73 -13.86 -8.71
N THR A 714 0.50 -13.65 -8.43
CA THR A 714 -0.46 -13.06 -9.39
C THR A 714 -0.95 -11.76 -8.78
N PRO A 715 -1.69 -10.90 -9.50
CA PRO A 715 -2.12 -9.61 -8.96
C PRO A 715 -2.81 -9.69 -7.59
N MET A 716 -3.05 -10.89 -7.08
CA MET A 716 -3.47 -11.13 -5.70
C MET A 716 -2.45 -12.00 -4.95
N ASN A 717 -1.91 -11.48 -3.87
CA ASN A 717 -1.08 -12.24 -2.93
C ASN A 717 -1.94 -13.21 -2.12
N VAL A 718 -2.10 -14.45 -2.55
CA VAL A 718 -2.58 -15.52 -1.68
C VAL A 718 -1.38 -16.07 -0.92
N SER A 719 -1.33 -15.80 0.37
CA SER A 719 -0.26 -16.25 1.24
C SER A 719 -0.73 -17.43 2.08
N ILE A 720 -0.05 -18.56 2.00
CA ILE A 720 -0.25 -19.69 2.92
C ILE A 720 0.78 -19.55 4.03
N TRP A 721 0.32 -19.31 5.26
CA TRP A 721 1.17 -19.12 6.42
C TRP A 721 1.47 -20.46 7.10
N ALA A 722 2.74 -20.78 7.24
CA ALA A 722 3.20 -21.76 8.20
C ALA A 722 4.04 -21.03 9.24
N SER A 723 3.44 -20.69 10.40
CA SER A 723 4.15 -20.00 11.47
C SER A 723 4.64 -20.98 12.51
N GLY A 724 5.95 -21.05 12.69
CA GLY A 724 6.53 -21.46 13.95
C GLY A 724 6.98 -20.19 14.69
N TYR A 725 6.24 -19.78 15.69
CA TYR A 725 6.56 -18.66 16.59
C TYR A 725 6.86 -17.30 15.94
N ALA A 726 5.85 -16.62 15.42
CA ALA A 726 5.86 -15.18 15.20
C ALA A 726 4.44 -14.63 15.16
N ARG A 727 4.24 -13.43 15.70
CA ARG A 727 2.97 -12.72 15.63
C ARG A 727 2.66 -12.36 14.18
N PRO A 728 1.52 -12.73 13.62
CA PRO A 728 1.12 -12.25 12.29
C PRO A 728 0.64 -10.80 12.40
N SER A 729 1.27 -9.89 11.68
CA SER A 729 0.62 -8.65 11.31
C SER A 729 -0.46 -8.95 10.27
N ARG A 730 -1.66 -8.49 10.50
CA ARG A 730 -2.78 -8.59 9.54
C ARG A 730 -2.37 -7.88 8.25
N VAL A 731 -2.24 -8.63 7.18
CA VAL A 731 -2.25 -8.05 5.84
C VAL A 731 -3.72 -7.94 5.47
N THR A 732 -4.27 -6.76 5.55
CA THR A 732 -5.57 -6.46 4.96
C THR A 732 -5.43 -6.61 3.45
N ALA A 733 -5.91 -7.72 2.92
CA ALA A 733 -6.10 -7.88 1.49
C ALA A 733 -7.36 -7.08 1.13
N THR A 734 -7.19 -5.84 0.70
CA THR A 734 -8.24 -5.13 -0.02
C THR A 734 -8.36 -5.76 -1.40
N SER A 735 -9.19 -6.76 -1.55
CA SER A 735 -9.50 -7.37 -2.83
C SER A 735 -10.94 -7.08 -3.20
N SER A 736 -11.16 -6.48 -4.34
CA SER A 736 -12.48 -6.50 -4.96
C SER A 736 -12.86 -7.96 -5.27
N PRO A 737 -14.15 -8.33 -5.21
CA PRO A 737 -14.61 -9.71 -5.38
C PRO A 737 -14.24 -10.36 -6.70
N GLU A 738 -13.93 -9.57 -7.73
CA GLU A 738 -13.63 -10.05 -9.07
C GLU A 738 -12.29 -10.77 -9.21
N HIS A 739 -11.37 -10.51 -8.30
CA HIS A 739 -10.04 -11.05 -8.38
C HIS A 739 -9.84 -12.38 -7.64
N LEU A 740 -10.79 -12.80 -6.81
CA LEU A 740 -10.59 -13.96 -5.92
C LEU A 740 -10.61 -15.32 -6.64
N PHE A 741 -11.27 -15.41 -7.79
CA PHE A 741 -11.38 -16.66 -8.53
C PHE A 741 -10.34 -16.86 -9.64
N CYS A 742 -9.70 -15.78 -10.12
CA CYS A 742 -8.86 -15.88 -11.33
C CYS A 742 -7.36 -15.91 -11.08
N SER A 743 -6.86 -15.49 -9.91
CA SER A 743 -5.45 -15.19 -9.78
C SER A 743 -4.64 -16.10 -8.85
N GLY A 744 -5.27 -16.98 -8.13
CA GLY A 744 -4.61 -17.74 -7.06
C GLY A 744 -3.74 -18.91 -7.48
N LEU A 745 -3.82 -19.39 -8.71
CA LEU A 745 -3.31 -20.74 -9.00
C LEU A 745 -2.64 -20.90 -10.37
N ASN A 746 -2.17 -19.84 -10.99
CA ASN A 746 -1.34 -19.97 -12.20
C ASN A 746 0.16 -19.97 -11.91
#